data_8cbedfd57e5d43900d0b4ef28d6a988b
#
_entry.id   8cbedfd57e5d43900d0b4ef28d6a988b
#
_cell.length_a   1.000
_cell.length_b   1.000
_cell.length_c   1.000
_cell.angle_alpha   90.00
_cell.angle_beta   90.00
_cell.angle_gamma   90.00
#
_symmetry.space_group_name_H-M   'P 1'
#
loop_
_entity.id
_entity.type
_entity.pdbx_description
1 polymer ?
#
loop_
_entity_poly.entity_id
_entity_poly.type
_entity_poly.pdbx_seq_one_letter_code
_entity_poly.pdbx_strand_id
1 'polypeptide(L)'
;STQSRSSAASDVYKRQETDRIPVYLSDIIFYQKEEKELNEMQQALSYEWIQLLEQYPTIEELQAFKSCTKEQLQAVGSVLKDRIDLTKGNAQGLITIFDQMQLRQKKVVDLLDLRFEDENENWLDQRQKVCTDILENVESIKDWITYLKCDKECREKGLAPVCDAYKNGIPNDQLLVIYLRSIYQAIILSVIENDPVLNGFTGISFNEKIMQFKKMDEEFMELTRHEMVYQLTSQLPSSQDSVEINKELNILRRAISSNGRGISIRSLFEQIPEVLTKLCPCMLMSPISAAQYLQADNDLFDIVIFDEASQLPTCKAVGVLARAENAVIVGDPNQMPPTSFFAGNMVDEDNLDVEDLDSILDDCLALGMPSAYLRWHYRSRHESLIAFSNQEFYENSMLTFPSVNDRERRVRLRKIDGFFDRGKTRVNVNEAKAIVEEIKKRYQDPQLRKQTIGVVTFNISQQTLIEDMLQEEYQQDVKFDQWANTGEESLFVKNLENVQGDERDIILFSVAFGPNAEGKMSLNFGPLNKNGGWKRLNVAVSRARSEMIVFTSMTADMINLKRTKAKGVEALRDFLEFAQKGQLQSENIEENMEERQGIMEHICQTLNEHGYKYQISVGHSKFKIDIAVMNPYNEEEYLLGVMLDGESYRQSSNTKDREVAQISVLKGLGWDIYRIWTMDWWDNKEKELKKLIECLDHKKEAAYDVCAKEEVSTEESEYIEDMQ
;
A
#
# COMPACT_ATOMS: atom_id res chain seq x y z
N SER A 1 -13.19 -4.15 36.84
CA SER A 1 -13.36 -3.18 37.96
C SER A 1 -13.63 -1.74 37.46
N THR A 2 -13.53 -1.45 36.22
CA THR A 2 -13.84 -0.14 35.60
C THR A 2 -15.32 0.02 35.25
N GLN A 3 -16.05 -1.03 34.94
CA GLN A 3 -17.49 -0.98 34.67
C GLN A 3 -18.35 -0.67 35.92
N SER A 4 -17.90 -1.05 37.13
CA SER A 4 -18.65 -0.78 38.36
C SER A 4 -18.55 0.68 38.84
N ARG A 5 -17.53 1.43 38.43
CA ARG A 5 -17.38 2.86 38.80
C ARG A 5 -18.21 3.78 37.88
N SER A 6 -18.42 3.39 36.63
CA SER A 6 -19.28 4.15 35.66
C SER A 6 -20.75 4.08 36.06
N SER A 7 -21.24 2.93 36.56
CA SER A 7 -22.64 2.79 36.98
C SER A 7 -22.92 3.55 38.29
N ALA A 8 -22.01 3.56 39.23
CA ALA A 8 -22.17 4.29 40.50
C ALA A 8 -22.16 5.82 40.30
N ALA A 9 -21.34 6.36 39.39
CA ALA A 9 -21.34 7.77 39.07
C ALA A 9 -22.66 8.18 38.35
N SER A 10 -23.16 7.34 37.43
CA SER A 10 -24.45 7.55 36.77
C SER A 10 -25.62 7.51 37.74
N ASP A 11 -25.60 6.64 38.75
CA ASP A 11 -26.68 6.51 39.74
C ASP A 11 -26.67 7.67 40.76
N VAL A 12 -25.49 8.19 41.12
CA VAL A 12 -25.38 9.41 41.97
C VAL A 12 -25.86 10.62 41.21
N TYR A 13 -25.56 10.74 39.93
CA TYR A 13 -26.02 11.84 39.07
C TYR A 13 -27.55 11.79 38.89
N LYS A 14 -28.13 10.63 38.64
CA LYS A 14 -29.59 10.44 38.54
C LYS A 14 -30.31 10.75 39.84
N ARG A 15 -29.73 10.45 41.00
CA ARG A 15 -30.35 10.81 42.30
C ARG A 15 -30.31 12.30 42.57
N GLN A 16 -29.25 13.01 42.20
CA GLN A 16 -29.19 14.48 42.37
C GLN A 16 -30.16 15.23 41.41
N GLU A 17 -30.42 14.70 40.22
CA GLU A 17 -31.41 15.24 39.30
C GLU A 17 -32.84 14.94 39.79
N THR A 18 -33.11 13.74 40.33
CA THR A 18 -34.45 13.40 40.85
C THR A 18 -34.89 14.27 42.01
N ASP A 19 -33.98 14.71 42.88
CA ASP A 19 -34.30 15.60 43.99
C ASP A 19 -34.62 17.06 43.55
N ARG A 20 -34.22 17.46 42.37
CA ARG A 20 -34.51 18.78 41.78
C ARG A 20 -35.72 18.79 40.84
N ILE A 21 -36.21 17.63 40.42
CA ILE A 21 -37.41 17.49 39.58
C ILE A 21 -38.63 18.19 40.18
N PRO A 22 -38.94 18.12 41.49
CA PRO A 22 -40.06 18.84 42.07
C PRO A 22 -39.98 20.37 41.94
N VAL A 23 -38.77 20.94 42.02
CA VAL A 23 -38.54 22.37 41.85
C VAL A 23 -38.80 22.78 40.40
N TYR A 24 -38.33 22.02 39.45
CA TYR A 24 -38.53 22.30 38.03
C TYR A 24 -40.00 22.10 37.59
N LEU A 25 -40.66 21.06 38.15
CA LEU A 25 -42.09 20.87 37.91
C LEU A 25 -42.92 22.01 38.46
N SER A 26 -42.59 22.57 39.62
CA SER A 26 -43.29 23.74 40.17
C SER A 26 -43.09 24.98 39.31
N ASP A 27 -41.91 25.18 38.77
CA ASP A 27 -41.60 26.30 37.86
C ASP A 27 -42.33 26.14 36.52
N ILE A 28 -42.42 24.92 35.97
CA ILE A 28 -43.16 24.62 34.73
C ILE A 28 -44.68 24.80 34.95
N ILE A 29 -45.22 24.29 36.06
CA ILE A 29 -46.64 24.47 36.41
C ILE A 29 -46.97 25.93 36.59
N PHE A 30 -46.07 26.67 37.24
CA PHE A 30 -46.23 28.12 37.39
C PHE A 30 -46.22 28.80 36.02
N TYR A 31 -45.32 28.46 35.13
CA TYR A 31 -45.24 28.94 33.77
C TYR A 31 -46.51 28.65 32.96
N GLN A 32 -47.01 27.43 32.98
CA GLN A 32 -48.26 27.01 32.31
C GLN A 32 -49.47 27.79 32.80
N LYS A 33 -49.46 28.11 34.09
CA LYS A 33 -50.54 28.93 34.69
C LYS A 33 -50.48 30.38 34.23
N GLU A 34 -49.31 30.99 34.23
CA GLU A 34 -49.08 32.35 33.75
C GLU A 34 -49.39 32.49 32.25
N GLU A 35 -49.06 31.48 31.46
CA GLU A 35 -49.35 31.39 30.03
C GLU A 35 -50.86 31.35 29.76
N LYS A 36 -51.59 30.55 30.50
CA LYS A 36 -53.03 30.47 30.39
C LYS A 36 -53.67 31.81 30.76
N GLU A 37 -53.21 32.46 31.81
CA GLU A 37 -53.69 33.80 32.23
C GLU A 37 -53.33 34.89 31.19
N LEU A 38 -52.16 34.77 30.51
CA LEU A 38 -51.74 35.67 29.42
C LEU A 38 -52.67 35.52 28.18
N ASN A 39 -53.05 34.30 27.83
CA ASN A 39 -53.98 34.01 26.76
C ASN A 39 -55.40 34.51 27.06
N GLU A 40 -55.87 34.28 28.29
CA GLU A 40 -57.21 34.84 28.75
C GLU A 40 -57.19 36.33 28.73
N MET A 41 -56.09 37.00 29.11
CA MET A 41 -55.93 38.46 29.03
C MET A 41 -55.88 38.98 27.61
N GLN A 42 -55.17 38.26 26.71
CA GLN A 42 -55.11 38.62 25.29
C GLN A 42 -56.46 38.51 24.61
N GLN A 43 -57.27 37.51 24.94
CA GLN A 43 -58.64 37.38 24.48
C GLN A 43 -59.52 38.47 25.07
N ALA A 44 -59.37 38.79 26.34
CA ALA A 44 -60.13 39.88 27.01
C ALA A 44 -59.75 41.25 26.46
N LEU A 45 -58.46 41.53 26.25
CA LEU A 45 -58.00 42.76 25.58
C LEU A 45 -58.57 42.89 24.17
N SER A 46 -58.61 41.82 23.41
CA SER A 46 -59.13 41.81 22.04
C SER A 46 -60.64 42.10 22.05
N TYR A 47 -61.39 41.55 23.00
CA TYR A 47 -62.81 41.71 23.12
C TYR A 47 -63.16 43.12 23.64
N GLU A 48 -62.50 43.64 24.66
CA GLU A 48 -62.73 44.98 25.19
C GLU A 48 -62.32 46.09 24.20
N TRP A 49 -61.23 45.86 23.44
CA TRP A 49 -60.82 46.74 22.36
C TRP A 49 -61.86 46.80 21.23
N ILE A 50 -62.42 45.65 20.85
CA ILE A 50 -63.51 45.61 19.86
C ILE A 50 -64.70 46.37 20.34
N GLN A 51 -65.09 46.22 21.60
CA GLN A 51 -66.23 47.00 22.17
C GLN A 51 -65.94 48.52 22.26
N LEU A 52 -64.71 48.91 22.57
CA LEU A 52 -64.28 50.31 22.60
C LEU A 52 -64.28 50.94 21.20
N LEU A 53 -63.96 50.19 20.19
CA LEU A 53 -63.84 50.59 18.79
C LEU A 53 -65.20 50.57 18.08
N GLU A 54 -66.14 49.75 18.53
CA GLU A 54 -67.57 49.91 18.13
C GLU A 54 -68.21 51.26 18.57
N GLN A 55 -67.62 51.86 19.63
CA GLN A 55 -68.00 53.19 20.06
C GLN A 55 -67.31 54.37 19.36
N TYR A 56 -66.16 54.09 18.62
CA TYR A 56 -65.39 55.10 17.89
C TYR A 56 -65.05 54.58 16.47
N PRO A 57 -65.92 54.82 15.48
CA PRO A 57 -65.83 54.13 14.20
C PRO A 57 -64.98 54.88 13.17
N THR A 58 -63.67 54.80 13.25
CA THR A 58 -62.85 55.07 12.07
C THR A 58 -61.77 54.00 11.96
N ILE A 59 -61.79 53.32 10.83
CA ILE A 59 -60.83 52.23 10.47
C ILE A 59 -59.35 52.68 10.47
N GLU A 60 -59.12 53.98 10.26
CA GLU A 60 -57.77 54.57 10.26
C GLU A 60 -57.20 54.71 11.68
N GLU A 61 -57.99 54.94 12.70
CA GLU A 61 -57.55 54.97 14.11
C GLU A 61 -57.20 53.55 14.60
N LEU A 62 -57.86 52.53 14.10
CA LEU A 62 -57.60 51.13 14.37
C LEU A 62 -56.25 50.63 13.77
N GLN A 63 -55.91 51.08 12.57
CA GLN A 63 -54.65 50.77 11.94
C GLN A 63 -53.48 51.51 12.59
N ALA A 64 -53.66 52.75 13.01
CA ALA A 64 -52.66 53.50 13.74
C ALA A 64 -52.33 52.90 15.10
N PHE A 65 -53.28 52.27 15.78
CA PHE A 65 -53.02 51.56 17.04
C PHE A 65 -52.20 50.28 16.89
N LYS A 66 -52.29 49.53 15.76
CA LYS A 66 -51.48 48.34 15.51
C LYS A 66 -50.04 48.69 15.24
N SER A 67 -49.71 49.87 14.86
CA SER A 67 -48.35 50.33 14.53
C SER A 67 -47.68 51.18 15.61
N CYS A 68 -48.30 51.37 16.76
CA CYS A 68 -47.74 52.20 17.82
C CYS A 68 -46.66 51.51 18.64
N THR A 69 -45.61 52.25 18.99
CA THR A 69 -44.59 51.80 19.95
C THR A 69 -45.15 51.77 21.38
N LYS A 70 -44.49 51.03 22.30
CA LYS A 70 -44.86 50.93 23.71
C LYS A 70 -44.97 52.31 24.38
N GLU A 71 -44.08 53.22 24.04
CA GLU A 71 -44.13 54.64 24.55
C GLU A 71 -45.31 55.41 24.01
N GLN A 72 -45.70 55.21 22.76
CA GLN A 72 -46.87 55.76 22.15
C GLN A 72 -48.20 55.23 22.80
N LEU A 73 -48.22 53.91 23.06
CA LEU A 73 -49.35 53.28 23.79
C LEU A 73 -49.44 53.75 25.23
N GLN A 74 -48.33 54.00 25.92
CA GLN A 74 -48.31 54.60 27.24
C GLN A 74 -48.79 56.08 27.21
N ALA A 75 -48.34 56.82 26.20
CA ALA A 75 -48.79 58.20 26.00
C ALA A 75 -50.30 58.27 25.67
N VAL A 76 -50.78 57.35 24.79
CA VAL A 76 -52.21 57.23 24.47
C VAL A 76 -53.02 56.79 25.70
N GLY A 77 -52.50 55.86 26.49
CA GLY A 77 -53.08 55.38 27.73
C GLY A 77 -53.22 56.54 28.77
N SER A 78 -52.21 57.40 28.87
CA SER A 78 -52.30 58.59 29.74
C SER A 78 -53.33 59.64 29.24
N VAL A 79 -53.38 59.87 27.94
CA VAL A 79 -54.35 60.76 27.31
C VAL A 79 -55.79 60.21 27.42
N LEU A 80 -55.97 58.91 27.24
CA LEU A 80 -57.24 58.22 27.46
C LEU A 80 -57.68 58.30 28.93
N LYS A 81 -56.75 58.21 29.86
CA LYS A 81 -56.97 58.33 31.29
C LYS A 81 -57.50 59.70 31.66
N ASP A 82 -57.04 60.76 31.00
CA ASP A 82 -57.46 62.13 31.21
C ASP A 82 -58.75 62.52 30.47
N ARG A 83 -59.15 61.84 29.39
CA ARG A 83 -60.29 62.12 28.55
C ARG A 83 -61.55 61.29 28.79
N ILE A 84 -61.38 60.06 29.28
CA ILE A 84 -62.49 59.14 29.57
C ILE A 84 -62.95 59.40 30.99
N ASP A 85 -64.20 59.78 31.15
CA ASP A 85 -64.84 59.90 32.46
C ASP A 85 -64.78 58.52 33.15
N LEU A 86 -63.83 58.37 34.06
CA LEU A 86 -63.49 57.15 34.74
C LEU A 86 -64.60 56.51 35.54
N THR A 87 -65.77 57.17 35.59
CA THR A 87 -66.96 56.67 36.25
C THR A 87 -67.70 55.57 35.51
N LYS A 88 -67.24 55.19 34.29
CA LYS A 88 -67.85 54.14 33.47
C LYS A 88 -67.11 52.83 33.43
N GLY A 89 -66.16 52.52 34.29
CA GLY A 89 -65.60 51.21 34.54
C GLY A 89 -64.67 50.58 33.49
N ASN A 90 -64.87 50.83 32.20
CA ASN A 90 -64.16 50.10 31.11
C ASN A 90 -62.73 50.58 30.89
N ALA A 91 -62.45 51.90 31.05
CA ALA A 91 -61.07 52.40 30.89
C ALA A 91 -60.14 51.98 32.05
N GLN A 92 -60.72 51.92 33.25
CA GLN A 92 -59.97 51.43 34.42
C GLN A 92 -59.67 49.93 34.31
N GLY A 93 -60.58 49.13 33.72
CA GLY A 93 -60.35 47.73 33.41
C GLY A 93 -59.18 47.54 32.43
N LEU A 94 -59.17 48.34 31.34
CA LEU A 94 -58.08 48.33 30.37
C LEU A 94 -56.71 48.66 30.96
N ILE A 95 -56.61 49.69 31.79
CA ILE A 95 -55.36 50.05 32.47
C ILE A 95 -54.92 48.93 33.42
N THR A 96 -55.86 48.36 34.16
CA THR A 96 -55.58 47.28 35.08
C THR A 96 -55.05 46.02 34.34
N ILE A 97 -55.67 45.66 33.21
CA ILE A 97 -55.27 44.57 32.38
C ILE A 97 -53.87 44.81 31.78
N PHE A 98 -53.62 46.04 31.32
CA PHE A 98 -52.28 46.38 30.76
C PHE A 98 -51.20 46.38 31.83
N ASP A 99 -51.44 46.90 33.02
CA ASP A 99 -50.50 46.84 34.13
C ASP A 99 -50.24 45.39 34.58
N GLN A 100 -51.27 44.55 34.60
CA GLN A 100 -51.13 43.11 34.89
C GLN A 100 -50.32 42.38 33.81
N MET A 101 -50.61 42.71 32.53
CA MET A 101 -49.84 42.13 31.40
C MET A 101 -48.39 42.53 31.49
N GLN A 102 -48.04 43.78 31.79
CA GLN A 102 -46.64 44.18 31.99
C GLN A 102 -45.96 43.46 33.16
N LEU A 103 -46.66 43.32 34.27
CA LEU A 103 -46.13 42.64 35.44
C LEU A 103 -45.86 41.16 35.17
N ARG A 104 -46.77 40.49 34.45
CA ARG A 104 -46.65 39.09 34.09
C ARG A 104 -45.56 38.89 33.04
N GLN A 105 -45.50 39.75 32.05
CA GLN A 105 -44.43 39.73 31.08
C GLN A 105 -43.06 39.86 31.73
N LYS A 106 -42.91 40.81 32.69
CA LYS A 106 -41.65 40.96 33.42
C LYS A 106 -41.26 39.64 34.15
N LYS A 107 -42.24 38.99 34.77
CA LYS A 107 -42.01 37.69 35.42
C LYS A 107 -41.57 36.60 34.43
N VAL A 108 -42.20 36.51 33.26
CA VAL A 108 -41.83 35.55 32.21
C VAL A 108 -40.43 35.86 31.65
N VAL A 109 -40.12 37.12 31.42
CA VAL A 109 -38.80 37.57 30.98
C VAL A 109 -37.72 37.20 32.01
N ASP A 110 -38.00 37.51 33.30
CA ASP A 110 -37.04 37.23 34.40
C ASP A 110 -36.87 35.71 34.63
N LEU A 111 -37.93 34.92 34.46
CA LEU A 111 -37.93 33.48 34.65
C LEU A 111 -37.21 32.71 33.53
N LEU A 112 -37.36 33.16 32.30
CA LEU A 112 -36.85 32.50 31.09
C LEU A 112 -35.61 33.20 30.51
N ASP A 113 -35.09 34.25 31.18
CA ASP A 113 -33.97 35.10 30.70
C ASP A 113 -34.16 35.51 29.21
N LEU A 114 -35.41 35.85 28.87
CA LEU A 114 -35.75 36.26 27.51
C LEU A 114 -35.23 37.68 27.25
N ARG A 115 -34.48 37.83 26.16
CA ARG A 115 -34.04 39.13 25.66
C ARG A 115 -34.86 39.45 24.43
N PHE A 116 -35.68 40.50 24.52
CA PHE A 116 -36.35 41.01 23.37
C PHE A 116 -35.47 42.10 22.75
N GLU A 117 -35.21 41.97 21.45
CA GLU A 117 -34.61 43.06 20.68
C GLU A 117 -35.51 44.29 20.69
N ASP A 118 -34.91 45.46 20.58
CA ASP A 118 -35.53 46.76 20.85
C ASP A 118 -36.93 46.96 20.25
N GLU A 119 -37.72 47.74 20.95
CA GLU A 119 -39.15 48.03 20.73
C GLU A 119 -39.40 48.68 19.36
N ASN A 120 -39.52 47.84 18.34
CA ASN A 120 -39.97 48.22 17.00
C ASN A 120 -41.52 48.33 16.95
N GLU A 121 -42.05 48.94 15.90
CA GLU A 121 -43.50 49.18 15.68
C GLU A 121 -44.38 47.92 15.82
N ASN A 122 -43.81 46.69 15.76
CA ASN A 122 -44.53 45.40 15.89
C ASN A 122 -44.20 44.62 17.16
N TRP A 123 -43.85 45.26 18.26
CA TRP A 123 -43.41 44.60 19.48
C TRP A 123 -44.46 43.64 20.10
N LEU A 124 -45.76 43.95 19.97
CA LEU A 124 -46.85 43.08 20.45
C LEU A 124 -46.92 41.78 19.63
N ASP A 125 -46.83 41.86 18.31
CA ASP A 125 -46.85 40.68 17.42
C ASP A 125 -45.63 39.79 17.64
N GLN A 126 -44.47 40.40 17.88
CA GLN A 126 -43.26 39.64 18.22
C GLN A 126 -43.38 38.88 19.55
N ARG A 127 -43.96 39.54 20.56
CA ARG A 127 -44.22 38.95 21.87
C ARG A 127 -45.28 37.87 21.80
N GLN A 128 -46.36 38.11 21.06
CA GLN A 128 -47.38 37.10 20.81
C GLN A 128 -46.76 35.86 20.13
N LYS A 129 -45.92 36.08 19.13
CA LYS A 129 -45.22 34.98 18.46
C LYS A 129 -44.34 34.20 19.42
N VAL A 130 -43.49 34.86 20.21
CA VAL A 130 -42.64 34.21 21.22
C VAL A 130 -43.48 33.43 22.24
N CYS A 131 -44.60 33.99 22.72
CA CYS A 131 -45.49 33.28 23.65
C CYS A 131 -46.14 32.06 22.98
N THR A 132 -46.54 32.18 21.72
CA THR A 132 -47.11 31.07 20.94
C THR A 132 -46.06 29.95 20.73
N ASP A 133 -44.85 30.34 20.31
CA ASP A 133 -43.74 29.38 20.12
C ASP A 133 -43.39 28.65 21.43
N ILE A 134 -43.43 29.35 22.57
CA ILE A 134 -43.24 28.74 23.89
C ILE A 134 -44.42 27.80 24.23
N LEU A 135 -45.67 28.20 23.96
CA LEU A 135 -46.85 27.38 24.18
C LEU A 135 -46.83 26.07 23.37
N GLU A 136 -46.51 26.17 22.10
CA GLU A 136 -46.39 25.03 21.20
C GLU A 136 -45.29 24.06 21.63
N ASN A 137 -44.26 24.57 22.33
CA ASN A 137 -43.10 23.81 22.77
C ASN A 137 -43.06 23.56 24.29
N VAL A 138 -44.19 23.69 25.01
CA VAL A 138 -44.25 23.50 26.49
C VAL A 138 -43.68 22.14 26.91
N GLU A 139 -43.99 21.08 26.17
CA GLU A 139 -43.46 19.73 26.47
C GLU A 139 -41.92 19.67 26.37
N SER A 140 -41.31 20.49 25.53
CA SER A 140 -39.86 20.59 25.34
C SER A 140 -39.15 21.48 26.38
N ILE A 141 -39.89 22.23 27.21
CA ILE A 141 -39.29 23.17 28.19
C ILE A 141 -38.41 22.40 29.21
N LYS A 142 -38.81 21.22 29.60
CA LYS A 142 -38.02 20.38 30.52
C LYS A 142 -36.66 20.02 29.91
N ASP A 143 -36.67 19.64 28.67
CA ASP A 143 -35.43 19.27 27.93
C ASP A 143 -34.56 20.50 27.69
N TRP A 144 -35.21 21.66 27.41
CA TRP A 144 -34.53 22.96 27.28
C TRP A 144 -33.84 23.40 28.57
N ILE A 145 -34.53 23.30 29.71
CA ILE A 145 -33.95 23.61 31.02
C ILE A 145 -32.80 22.68 31.34
N THR A 146 -32.92 21.39 30.99
CA THR A 146 -31.86 20.43 31.15
C THR A 146 -30.66 20.79 30.28
N TYR A 147 -30.90 21.16 29.04
CA TYR A 147 -29.88 21.64 28.11
C TYR A 147 -29.17 22.90 28.66
N LEU A 148 -29.90 23.93 29.11
CA LEU A 148 -29.28 25.15 29.64
C LEU A 148 -28.43 24.89 30.88
N LYS A 149 -28.83 23.96 31.75
CA LYS A 149 -28.03 23.55 32.91
C LYS A 149 -26.77 22.83 32.49
N CYS A 150 -26.88 21.92 31.52
CA CYS A 150 -25.75 21.23 30.95
C CYS A 150 -24.78 22.20 30.24
N ASP A 151 -25.32 23.15 29.43
CA ASP A 151 -24.50 24.18 28.76
C ASP A 151 -23.74 25.03 29.79
N LYS A 152 -24.41 25.46 30.89
CA LYS A 152 -23.76 26.19 31.96
C LYS A 152 -22.66 25.39 32.65
N GLU A 153 -22.94 24.15 33.04
CA GLU A 153 -21.99 23.28 33.67
C GLU A 153 -20.79 23.00 32.77
N CYS A 154 -21.03 22.76 31.47
CA CYS A 154 -19.98 22.56 30.47
C CYS A 154 -19.10 23.81 30.34
N ARG A 155 -19.67 25.00 30.30
CA ARG A 155 -18.90 26.25 30.23
C ARG A 155 -18.08 26.52 31.48
N GLU A 156 -18.63 26.22 32.66
CA GLU A 156 -17.88 26.28 33.93
C GLU A 156 -16.69 25.29 33.98
N LYS A 157 -16.82 24.17 33.28
CA LYS A 157 -15.75 23.19 33.13
C LYS A 157 -14.76 23.46 31.96
N GLY A 158 -14.90 24.59 31.29
CA GLY A 158 -14.02 24.97 30.19
C GLY A 158 -14.40 24.39 28.83
N LEU A 159 -15.58 23.78 28.69
CA LEU A 159 -16.07 23.17 27.45
C LEU A 159 -16.91 24.14 26.59
N ALA A 160 -16.75 25.44 26.77
CA ALA A 160 -17.46 26.48 26.00
C ALA A 160 -17.37 26.26 24.47
N PRO A 161 -16.20 25.90 23.87
CA PRO A 161 -16.12 25.67 22.43
C PRO A 161 -17.01 24.51 21.93
N VAL A 162 -17.23 23.48 22.76
CA VAL A 162 -18.11 22.35 22.42
C VAL A 162 -19.57 22.78 22.40
N CYS A 163 -19.97 23.61 23.39
CA CYS A 163 -21.30 24.18 23.46
C CYS A 163 -21.59 25.09 22.25
N ASP A 164 -20.59 25.88 21.86
CA ASP A 164 -20.73 26.79 20.71
C ASP A 164 -20.75 26.01 19.38
N ALA A 165 -19.97 24.94 19.26
CA ALA A 165 -20.03 24.05 18.11
C ALA A 165 -21.42 23.40 17.94
N TYR A 166 -22.02 22.93 19.04
CA TYR A 166 -23.39 22.41 19.03
C TYR A 166 -24.41 23.45 18.59
N LYS A 167 -24.32 24.68 19.14
CA LYS A 167 -25.19 25.81 18.76
C LYS A 167 -25.06 26.19 17.28
N ASN A 168 -23.87 25.97 16.69
CA ASN A 168 -23.62 26.24 15.28
C ASN A 168 -24.03 25.07 14.34
N GLY A 169 -24.73 24.05 14.88
CA GLY A 169 -25.40 23.02 14.11
C GLY A 169 -24.59 21.75 13.89
N ILE A 170 -23.48 21.53 14.65
CA ILE A 170 -22.77 20.26 14.60
C ILE A 170 -23.65 19.17 15.23
N PRO A 171 -23.89 18.04 14.54
CA PRO A 171 -24.70 16.94 15.04
C PRO A 171 -24.16 16.35 16.34
N ASN A 172 -25.07 15.92 17.21
CA ASN A 172 -24.73 15.43 18.56
C ASN A 172 -23.80 14.20 18.56
N ASP A 173 -23.91 13.33 17.57
CA ASP A 173 -23.08 12.14 17.37
C ASP A 173 -21.64 12.49 16.99
N GLN A 174 -21.41 13.64 16.40
CA GLN A 174 -20.09 14.12 15.98
C GLN A 174 -19.37 14.93 17.07
N LEU A 175 -20.08 15.51 18.03
CA LEU A 175 -19.50 16.40 19.05
C LEU A 175 -18.41 15.72 19.87
N LEU A 176 -18.63 14.47 20.30
CA LEU A 176 -17.67 13.73 21.10
C LEU A 176 -16.39 13.46 20.29
N VAL A 177 -16.54 13.08 19.03
CA VAL A 177 -15.42 12.80 18.13
C VAL A 177 -14.57 14.05 17.90
N ILE A 178 -15.24 15.19 17.59
CA ILE A 178 -14.56 16.48 17.38
C ILE A 178 -13.85 16.94 18.67
N TYR A 179 -14.50 16.80 19.81
CA TYR A 179 -13.93 17.14 21.10
C TYR A 179 -12.68 16.31 21.43
N LEU A 180 -12.79 14.99 21.32
CA LEU A 180 -11.65 14.09 21.55
C LEU A 180 -10.50 14.39 20.59
N ARG A 181 -10.80 14.60 19.31
CA ARG A 181 -9.82 14.98 18.30
C ARG A 181 -9.09 16.27 18.69
N SER A 182 -9.82 17.29 19.12
CA SER A 182 -9.24 18.58 19.55
C SER A 182 -8.34 18.44 20.79
N ILE A 183 -8.76 17.62 21.75
CA ILE A 183 -7.95 17.34 22.95
C ILE A 183 -6.67 16.57 22.57
N TYR A 184 -6.79 15.50 21.78
CA TYR A 184 -5.61 14.76 21.35
C TYR A 184 -4.66 15.63 20.55
N GLN A 185 -5.19 16.50 19.69
CA GLN A 185 -4.36 17.47 18.98
C GLN A 185 -3.62 18.41 19.94
N ALA A 186 -4.31 18.96 20.93
CA ALA A 186 -3.69 19.82 21.93
C ALA A 186 -2.64 19.09 22.77
N ILE A 187 -2.89 17.84 23.12
CA ILE A 187 -1.92 17.00 23.85
C ILE A 187 -0.69 16.74 22.97
N ILE A 188 -0.88 16.38 21.70
CA ILE A 188 0.22 16.14 20.75
C ILE A 188 1.08 17.39 20.63
N LEU A 189 0.48 18.56 20.40
CA LEU A 189 1.21 19.83 20.31
C LEU A 189 1.98 20.13 21.59
N SER A 190 1.35 19.92 22.74
CA SER A 190 2.01 20.10 24.04
C SER A 190 3.17 19.14 24.25
N VAL A 191 3.06 17.88 23.81
CA VAL A 191 4.17 16.91 23.88
C VAL A 191 5.31 17.36 22.96
N ILE A 192 4.99 17.77 21.74
CA ILE A 192 5.98 18.26 20.78
C ILE A 192 6.72 19.47 21.32
N GLU A 193 6.01 20.45 21.87
CA GLU A 193 6.62 21.67 22.43
C GLU A 193 7.54 21.41 23.64
N ASN A 194 7.21 20.43 24.48
CA ASN A 194 7.95 20.13 25.68
C ASN A 194 9.09 19.10 25.50
N ASP A 195 9.11 18.36 24.38
CA ASP A 195 10.20 17.43 24.06
C ASP A 195 11.24 18.12 23.16
N PRO A 196 12.50 18.28 23.64
CA PRO A 196 13.54 18.96 22.89
C PRO A 196 13.89 18.31 21.54
N VAL A 197 13.69 16.99 21.41
CA VAL A 197 13.97 16.25 20.18
C VAL A 197 12.85 16.50 19.17
N LEU A 198 11.60 16.42 19.61
CA LEU A 198 10.44 16.65 18.75
C LEU A 198 10.31 18.13 18.37
N ASN A 199 10.53 19.04 19.30
CA ASN A 199 10.47 20.49 19.03
C ASN A 199 11.56 20.94 18.05
N GLY A 200 12.75 20.29 18.07
CA GLY A 200 13.83 20.55 17.13
C GLY A 200 13.69 19.84 15.78
N PHE A 201 12.64 19.01 15.58
CA PHE A 201 12.44 18.28 14.33
C PHE A 201 11.88 19.20 13.25
N THR A 202 12.52 19.19 12.11
CA THR A 202 11.96 19.68 10.85
C THR A 202 12.28 18.68 9.75
N GLY A 203 11.34 18.40 8.86
CA GLY A 203 11.55 17.45 7.75
C GLY A 203 12.71 17.87 6.85
N ILE A 204 12.96 19.17 6.70
CA ILE A 204 14.10 19.69 5.94
C ILE A 204 15.41 19.24 6.58
N SER A 205 15.61 19.53 7.86
CA SER A 205 16.84 19.14 8.59
C SER A 205 17.00 17.62 8.66
N PHE A 206 15.88 16.88 8.78
CA PHE A 206 15.93 15.43 8.80
C PHE A 206 16.28 14.84 7.42
N ASN A 207 15.75 15.40 6.34
CA ASN A 207 16.12 15.03 4.98
C ASN A 207 17.60 15.33 4.68
N GLU A 208 18.14 16.44 5.19
CA GLU A 208 19.58 16.73 5.10
C GLU A 208 20.43 15.67 5.81
N LYS A 209 20.01 15.23 7.00
CA LYS A 209 20.67 14.13 7.73
C LYS A 209 20.60 12.81 6.96
N ILE A 210 19.46 12.51 6.33
CA ILE A 210 19.31 11.34 5.46
C ILE A 210 20.27 11.44 4.27
N MET A 211 20.39 12.60 3.63
CA MET A 211 21.34 12.79 2.53
C MET A 211 22.80 12.64 2.98
N GLN A 212 23.14 13.19 4.14
CA GLN A 212 24.48 13.00 4.75
C GLN A 212 24.74 11.53 5.06
N PHE A 213 23.74 10.82 5.60
CA PHE A 213 23.86 9.39 5.87
C PHE A 213 24.11 8.58 4.58
N LYS A 214 23.37 8.86 3.50
CA LYS A 214 23.58 8.22 2.19
C LYS A 214 25.02 8.42 1.69
N LYS A 215 25.49 9.66 1.75
CA LYS A 215 26.85 9.97 1.33
C LYS A 215 27.91 9.26 2.19
N MET A 216 27.72 9.24 3.51
CA MET A 216 28.62 8.50 4.41
C MET A 216 28.56 6.99 4.18
N ASP A 217 27.41 6.42 3.87
CA ASP A 217 27.26 4.99 3.54
C ASP A 217 28.01 4.65 2.26
N GLU A 218 27.92 5.49 1.22
CA GLU A 218 28.67 5.33 -0.03
C GLU A 218 30.20 5.44 0.20
N GLU A 219 30.63 6.45 0.93
CA GLU A 219 32.04 6.63 1.30
C GLU A 219 32.56 5.47 2.14
N PHE A 220 31.76 4.99 3.09
CA PHE A 220 32.11 3.82 3.92
C PHE A 220 32.27 2.56 3.08
N MET A 221 31.37 2.32 2.11
CA MET A 221 31.47 1.17 1.20
C MET A 221 32.74 1.25 0.34
N GLU A 222 33.10 2.43 -0.15
CA GLU A 222 34.32 2.65 -0.94
C GLU A 222 35.57 2.46 -0.09
N LEU A 223 35.63 3.04 1.10
CA LEU A 223 36.73 2.86 2.04
C LEU A 223 36.87 1.39 2.45
N THR A 224 35.77 0.68 2.66
CA THR A 224 35.80 -0.77 2.96
C THR A 224 36.41 -1.57 1.82
N ARG A 225 36.08 -1.22 0.57
CA ARG A 225 36.72 -1.87 -0.60
C ARG A 225 38.23 -1.59 -0.63
N HIS A 226 38.66 -0.37 -0.38
CA HIS A 226 40.07 -0.02 -0.32
C HIS A 226 40.79 -0.75 0.82
N GLU A 227 40.15 -0.82 1.99
CA GLU A 227 40.69 -1.57 3.14
C GLU A 227 40.83 -3.06 2.80
N MET A 228 39.81 -3.68 2.17
CA MET A 228 39.89 -5.07 1.71
C MET A 228 41.05 -5.28 0.72
N VAL A 229 41.20 -4.39 -0.27
CA VAL A 229 42.32 -4.45 -1.23
C VAL A 229 43.66 -4.32 -0.51
N TYR A 230 43.76 -3.39 0.44
CA TYR A 230 44.98 -3.22 1.24
C TYR A 230 45.29 -4.46 2.07
N GLN A 231 44.34 -5.06 2.76
CA GLN A 231 44.53 -6.27 3.56
C GLN A 231 44.96 -7.46 2.68
N LEU A 232 44.27 -7.69 1.55
CA LEU A 232 44.62 -8.76 0.60
C LEU A 232 45.99 -8.54 0.01
N THR A 233 46.35 -7.35 -0.39
CA THR A 233 47.66 -7.03 -0.96
C THR A 233 48.78 -7.11 0.06
N SER A 234 48.52 -6.76 1.31
CA SER A 234 49.49 -6.87 2.40
C SER A 234 49.85 -8.31 2.78
N GLN A 235 48.95 -9.27 2.47
CA GLN A 235 49.17 -10.70 2.69
C GLN A 235 49.83 -11.41 1.53
N LEU A 236 50.03 -10.71 0.39
CA LEU A 236 50.66 -11.32 -0.77
C LEU A 236 52.09 -11.81 -0.43
N PRO A 237 52.44 -13.03 -0.86
CA PRO A 237 53.75 -13.59 -0.59
C PRO A 237 54.88 -12.74 -1.15
N SER A 238 55.87 -12.44 -0.32
CA SER A 238 57.05 -11.62 -0.66
C SER A 238 58.35 -12.42 -0.50
N SER A 239 59.45 -11.91 -1.06
CA SER A 239 60.77 -12.51 -0.89
C SER A 239 61.31 -12.37 0.54
N GLN A 240 60.67 -11.60 1.41
CA GLN A 240 61.03 -11.39 2.82
C GLN A 240 60.32 -12.34 3.78
N ASP A 241 59.39 -13.18 3.27
CA ASP A 241 58.63 -14.15 4.06
C ASP A 241 59.48 -15.34 4.47
N SER A 242 58.86 -16.30 5.17
CA SER A 242 59.54 -17.49 5.64
C SER A 242 60.21 -18.33 4.52
N VAL A 243 61.13 -19.19 4.90
CA VAL A 243 61.83 -20.07 3.96
C VAL A 243 60.84 -21.02 3.27
N GLU A 244 59.77 -21.43 4.00
CA GLU A 244 58.71 -22.30 3.50
C GLU A 244 57.92 -21.59 2.39
N ILE A 245 57.45 -20.40 2.58
CA ILE A 245 56.72 -19.59 1.58
C ILE A 245 57.59 -19.36 0.35
N ASN A 246 58.87 -19.06 0.53
CA ASN A 246 59.79 -18.90 -0.59
C ASN A 246 60.04 -20.18 -1.40
N LYS A 247 60.00 -21.36 -0.77
CA LYS A 247 60.04 -22.65 -1.48
C LYS A 247 58.79 -22.84 -2.33
N GLU A 248 57.60 -22.62 -1.76
CA GLU A 248 56.33 -22.69 -2.45
C GLU A 248 56.26 -21.71 -3.64
N LEU A 249 56.68 -20.46 -3.46
CA LEU A 249 56.79 -19.48 -4.54
C LEU A 249 57.72 -19.96 -5.69
N ASN A 250 58.81 -20.60 -5.37
CA ASN A 250 59.71 -21.14 -6.38
C ASN A 250 59.11 -22.34 -7.14
N ILE A 251 58.32 -23.18 -6.48
CA ILE A 251 57.52 -24.23 -7.12
C ILE A 251 56.51 -23.64 -8.08
N LEU A 252 55.76 -22.62 -7.63
CA LEU A 252 54.77 -21.93 -8.45
C LEU A 252 55.42 -21.25 -9.67
N ARG A 253 56.53 -20.53 -9.49
CA ARG A 253 57.28 -19.89 -10.59
C ARG A 253 57.77 -20.93 -11.62
N ARG A 254 58.22 -22.09 -11.19
CA ARG A 254 58.63 -23.18 -12.11
C ARG A 254 57.43 -23.74 -12.87
N ALA A 255 56.30 -23.93 -12.19
CA ALA A 255 55.06 -24.39 -12.83
C ALA A 255 54.59 -23.39 -13.89
N ILE A 256 54.59 -22.10 -13.60
CA ILE A 256 54.23 -21.03 -14.55
C ILE A 256 55.22 -21.01 -15.73
N SER A 257 56.54 -21.03 -15.48
CA SER A 257 57.56 -20.99 -16.55
C SER A 257 57.53 -22.21 -17.45
N SER A 258 57.09 -23.37 -16.96
CA SER A 258 56.91 -24.61 -17.75
C SER A 258 55.54 -24.69 -18.43
N ASN A 259 54.67 -23.66 -18.31
CA ASN A 259 53.26 -23.69 -18.73
C ASN A 259 52.51 -24.93 -18.18
N GLY A 260 52.78 -25.28 -16.91
CA GLY A 260 52.15 -26.41 -16.24
C GLY A 260 52.62 -27.81 -16.71
N ARG A 261 53.65 -27.88 -17.54
CA ARG A 261 54.13 -29.18 -18.01
C ARG A 261 54.78 -29.96 -16.90
N GLY A 262 54.33 -31.21 -16.70
CA GLY A 262 54.90 -32.14 -15.73
C GLY A 262 54.37 -32.06 -14.31
N ILE A 263 53.40 -31.18 -14.03
CA ILE A 263 52.73 -31.09 -12.74
C ILE A 263 51.21 -31.00 -12.93
N SER A 264 50.45 -31.80 -12.19
CA SER A 264 49.00 -31.68 -12.16
C SER A 264 48.56 -30.51 -11.23
N ILE A 265 47.38 -29.94 -11.48
CA ILE A 265 46.84 -28.89 -10.63
C ILE A 265 46.75 -29.36 -9.17
N ARG A 266 46.27 -30.56 -8.93
CA ARG A 266 46.19 -31.16 -7.60
C ARG A 266 47.58 -31.22 -6.93
N SER A 267 48.56 -31.76 -7.62
CA SER A 267 49.93 -31.89 -7.08
C SER A 267 50.56 -30.49 -6.85
N LEU A 268 50.24 -29.51 -7.67
CA LEU A 268 50.70 -28.14 -7.46
C LEU A 268 50.10 -27.56 -6.18
N PHE A 269 48.77 -27.68 -6.00
CA PHE A 269 48.07 -27.14 -4.81
C PHE A 269 48.53 -27.81 -3.51
N GLU A 270 48.82 -29.14 -3.55
CA GLU A 270 49.38 -29.87 -2.42
C GLU A 270 50.79 -29.39 -2.02
N GLN A 271 51.56 -28.82 -2.97
CA GLN A 271 52.91 -28.34 -2.74
C GLN A 271 53.02 -26.87 -2.38
N ILE A 272 51.93 -26.07 -2.52
CA ILE A 272 51.91 -24.65 -2.26
C ILE A 272 50.70 -24.21 -1.39
N PRO A 273 50.38 -24.87 -0.27
CA PRO A 273 49.13 -24.63 0.47
C PRO A 273 49.08 -23.23 1.04
N GLU A 274 50.19 -22.69 1.62
CA GLU A 274 50.19 -21.33 2.19
C GLU A 274 50.19 -20.25 1.10
N VAL A 275 50.95 -20.41 0.04
CA VAL A 275 50.96 -19.48 -1.09
C VAL A 275 49.64 -19.50 -1.83
N LEU A 276 49.00 -20.68 -1.95
CA LEU A 276 47.71 -20.84 -2.60
C LEU A 276 46.60 -19.97 -1.93
N THR A 277 46.46 -20.11 -0.61
CA THR A 277 45.43 -19.37 0.14
C THR A 277 45.71 -17.85 0.21
N LYS A 278 46.99 -17.45 0.24
CA LYS A 278 47.38 -16.01 0.18
C LYS A 278 47.17 -15.40 -1.20
N LEU A 279 47.35 -16.14 -2.28
CA LEU A 279 47.12 -15.67 -3.65
C LEU A 279 45.62 -15.74 -4.05
N CYS A 280 44.94 -16.80 -3.60
CA CYS A 280 43.54 -17.11 -3.92
C CYS A 280 42.74 -17.31 -2.64
N PRO A 281 42.50 -16.27 -1.84
CA PRO A 281 41.76 -16.36 -0.57
C PRO A 281 40.30 -16.73 -0.78
N CYS A 282 39.76 -16.52 -1.97
CA CYS A 282 38.41 -16.90 -2.37
C CYS A 282 38.47 -17.76 -3.64
N MET A 283 37.87 -18.95 -3.60
CA MET A 283 37.81 -19.87 -4.72
C MET A 283 36.38 -20.25 -5.08
N LEU A 284 36.03 -20.10 -6.35
CA LEU A 284 34.76 -20.53 -6.91
C LEU A 284 34.96 -21.89 -7.60
N MET A 285 34.33 -22.93 -7.06
CA MET A 285 34.51 -24.29 -7.54
C MET A 285 33.20 -25.07 -7.49
N SER A 286 33.06 -26.03 -8.40
CA SER A 286 32.04 -27.07 -8.22
C SER A 286 32.46 -28.03 -7.09
N PRO A 287 31.53 -28.73 -6.42
CA PRO A 287 31.87 -29.71 -5.39
C PRO A 287 32.84 -30.79 -5.88
N ILE A 288 32.68 -31.21 -7.13
CA ILE A 288 33.56 -32.20 -7.75
C ILE A 288 34.98 -31.65 -7.93
N SER A 289 35.10 -30.41 -8.42
CA SER A 289 36.40 -29.75 -8.60
C SER A 289 37.10 -29.53 -7.25
N ALA A 290 36.37 -29.14 -6.21
CA ALA A 290 36.91 -28.98 -4.87
C ALA A 290 37.45 -30.32 -4.33
N ALA A 291 36.69 -31.41 -4.48
CA ALA A 291 37.14 -32.75 -4.08
C ALA A 291 38.34 -33.26 -4.89
N GLN A 292 38.44 -32.87 -6.16
CA GLN A 292 39.51 -33.31 -7.06
C GLN A 292 40.83 -32.56 -6.82
N TYR A 293 40.79 -31.26 -6.57
CA TYR A 293 41.96 -30.40 -6.57
C TYR A 293 42.43 -29.96 -5.17
N LEU A 294 41.56 -29.94 -4.18
CA LEU A 294 41.90 -29.53 -2.83
C LEU A 294 42.02 -30.73 -1.89
N GLN A 295 42.96 -30.68 -0.97
CA GLN A 295 43.03 -31.66 0.11
C GLN A 295 41.86 -31.54 1.06
N ALA A 296 41.47 -32.62 1.71
CA ALA A 296 40.49 -32.63 2.75
C ALA A 296 41.16 -32.20 4.07
N ASP A 297 41.25 -30.91 4.27
CA ASP A 297 41.80 -30.29 5.45
C ASP A 297 40.83 -29.21 5.94
N ASN A 298 40.37 -29.33 7.17
CA ASN A 298 39.38 -28.42 7.74
C ASN A 298 39.93 -27.00 7.93
N ASP A 299 41.24 -26.85 8.01
CA ASP A 299 41.88 -25.55 8.25
C ASP A 299 42.23 -24.84 6.93
N LEU A 300 41.83 -25.38 5.78
CA LEU A 300 42.19 -24.80 4.48
C LEU A 300 41.48 -23.46 4.23
N PHE A 301 40.19 -23.36 4.62
CA PHE A 301 39.39 -22.14 4.53
C PHE A 301 38.64 -21.89 5.83
N ASP A 302 38.42 -20.62 6.16
CA ASP A 302 37.61 -20.20 7.32
C ASP A 302 36.13 -20.56 7.12
N ILE A 303 35.64 -20.48 5.87
CA ILE A 303 34.25 -20.67 5.54
C ILE A 303 34.03 -21.26 4.15
N VAL A 304 33.07 -22.16 4.04
CA VAL A 304 32.52 -22.63 2.77
C VAL A 304 31.09 -22.07 2.61
N ILE A 305 30.80 -21.55 1.42
CA ILE A 305 29.50 -21.04 1.06
C ILE A 305 28.93 -21.90 -0.07
N PHE A 306 27.84 -22.61 0.20
CA PHE A 306 27.09 -23.32 -0.83
C PHE A 306 26.01 -22.41 -1.38
N ASP A 307 26.10 -22.09 -2.66
CA ASP A 307 25.04 -21.38 -3.37
C ASP A 307 24.18 -22.41 -4.13
N GLU A 308 22.90 -22.09 -4.34
CA GLU A 308 21.90 -23.01 -4.92
C GLU A 308 21.84 -24.37 -4.20
N ALA A 309 21.96 -24.36 -2.88
CA ALA A 309 22.07 -25.53 -2.05
C ALA A 309 20.85 -26.46 -2.11
N SER A 310 19.69 -25.93 -2.52
CA SER A 310 18.49 -26.74 -2.80
C SER A 310 18.69 -27.77 -3.94
N GLN A 311 19.64 -27.53 -4.86
CA GLN A 311 19.95 -28.43 -5.96
C GLN A 311 21.12 -29.39 -5.67
N LEU A 312 21.77 -29.24 -4.52
CA LEU A 312 22.98 -30.02 -4.22
C LEU A 312 22.66 -31.18 -3.28
N PRO A 313 22.79 -32.43 -3.73
CA PRO A 313 22.68 -33.60 -2.85
C PRO A 313 23.72 -33.55 -1.74
N THR A 314 23.36 -33.93 -0.52
CA THR A 314 24.23 -33.93 0.65
C THR A 314 25.50 -34.76 0.43
N CYS A 315 25.38 -35.89 -0.23
CA CYS A 315 26.53 -36.75 -0.53
C CYS A 315 27.64 -36.09 -1.38
N LYS A 316 27.26 -35.07 -2.21
CA LYS A 316 28.24 -34.29 -2.99
C LYS A 316 28.82 -33.14 -2.18
N ALA A 317 28.07 -32.62 -1.20
CA ALA A 317 28.48 -31.50 -0.35
C ALA A 317 29.49 -31.92 0.74
N VAL A 318 29.36 -33.11 1.28
CA VAL A 318 30.17 -33.60 2.42
C VAL A 318 31.69 -33.45 2.16
N GLY A 319 32.14 -33.77 0.94
CA GLY A 319 33.54 -33.60 0.58
C GLY A 319 34.03 -32.15 0.64
N VAL A 320 33.14 -31.17 0.39
CA VAL A 320 33.50 -29.76 0.44
C VAL A 320 33.48 -29.26 1.88
N LEU A 321 32.50 -29.71 2.69
CA LEU A 321 32.43 -29.40 4.12
C LEU A 321 33.69 -29.72 4.88
N ALA A 322 34.41 -30.82 4.49
CA ALA A 322 35.68 -31.22 5.09
C ALA A 322 36.86 -30.28 4.79
N ARG A 323 36.64 -29.09 4.21
CA ARG A 323 37.68 -28.11 3.80
C ARG A 323 37.56 -26.75 4.43
N ALA A 324 36.62 -26.60 5.37
CA ALA A 324 36.40 -25.34 6.06
C ALA A 324 35.89 -25.57 7.47
N GLU A 325 36.17 -24.64 8.36
CA GLU A 325 35.68 -24.66 9.73
C GLU A 325 34.18 -24.35 9.85
N ASN A 326 33.69 -23.44 9.02
CA ASN A 326 32.31 -22.94 9.05
C ASN A 326 31.65 -23.16 7.68
N ALA A 327 30.30 -23.25 7.70
CA ALA A 327 29.51 -23.38 6.49
C ALA A 327 28.34 -22.44 6.47
N VAL A 328 28.10 -21.84 5.31
CA VAL A 328 26.85 -21.07 4.99
C VAL A 328 26.16 -21.79 3.86
N ILE A 329 24.90 -22.16 4.10
CA ILE A 329 24.08 -22.91 3.15
C ILE A 329 23.04 -21.94 2.60
N VAL A 330 23.21 -21.52 1.35
CA VAL A 330 22.31 -20.57 0.67
C VAL A 330 21.46 -21.32 -0.34
N GLY A 331 20.16 -21.18 -0.26
CA GLY A 331 19.21 -21.83 -1.16
C GLY A 331 17.77 -21.50 -0.82
N ASP A 332 16.87 -22.01 -1.64
CA ASP A 332 15.44 -21.80 -1.50
C ASP A 332 14.71 -23.15 -1.47
N PRO A 333 14.07 -23.51 -0.34
CA PRO A 333 13.36 -24.78 -0.20
C PRO A 333 12.13 -24.89 -1.11
N ASN A 334 11.64 -23.77 -1.64
CA ASN A 334 10.51 -23.73 -2.56
C ASN A 334 10.93 -23.76 -4.04
N GLN A 335 12.23 -23.89 -4.33
CA GLN A 335 12.78 -24.13 -5.67
C GLN A 335 13.11 -25.61 -5.86
N MET A 336 13.64 -25.97 -7.05
CA MET A 336 13.82 -27.37 -7.43
C MET A 336 14.80 -28.09 -6.52
N PRO A 337 14.46 -29.32 -6.08
CA PRO A 337 15.40 -30.20 -5.40
C PRO A 337 16.39 -30.86 -6.40
N PRO A 338 17.46 -31.53 -5.91
CA PRO A 338 18.34 -32.27 -6.77
C PRO A 338 17.57 -33.41 -7.45
N THR A 339 17.69 -33.52 -8.76
CA THR A 339 17.05 -34.61 -9.51
C THR A 339 18.05 -35.66 -9.92
N SER A 340 17.66 -36.94 -9.97
CA SER A 340 18.46 -38.04 -10.48
C SER A 340 18.67 -38.00 -12.01
N PHE A 341 18.04 -36.99 -12.68
CA PHE A 341 18.13 -36.78 -14.13
C PHE A 341 19.59 -36.69 -14.66
N PHE A 342 20.49 -36.11 -13.86
CA PHE A 342 21.92 -36.02 -14.22
C PHE A 342 22.73 -37.28 -13.95
N ALA A 343 22.14 -38.34 -13.38
CA ALA A 343 22.84 -39.56 -13.01
C ALA A 343 22.71 -40.70 -14.05
N GLY A 344 21.85 -40.57 -15.06
CA GLY A 344 21.64 -41.64 -16.06
C GLY A 344 21.48 -41.09 -17.47
N ASN A 345 22.15 -41.70 -18.43
CA ASN A 345 21.96 -41.48 -19.85
C ASN A 345 20.53 -41.88 -20.26
N MET A 346 19.79 -40.96 -20.86
CA MET A 346 18.46 -41.15 -21.47
C MET A 346 17.39 -41.69 -20.51
N VAL A 347 16.80 -40.80 -19.77
CA VAL A 347 15.55 -41.07 -19.02
C VAL A 347 14.39 -40.72 -19.93
N ASP A 348 13.53 -41.69 -20.20
CA ASP A 348 12.23 -41.48 -20.85
C ASP A 348 11.37 -40.67 -19.88
N GLU A 349 10.88 -39.50 -20.31
CA GLU A 349 10.05 -38.57 -19.45
C GLU A 349 8.79 -39.24 -18.93
N ASP A 350 8.34 -40.33 -19.51
CA ASP A 350 7.24 -41.14 -19.00
C ASP A 350 7.67 -42.12 -17.88
N ASN A 351 8.95 -42.28 -17.61
CA ASN A 351 9.42 -43.09 -16.50
C ASN A 351 9.25 -42.29 -15.20
N LEU A 352 8.20 -42.60 -14.49
CA LEU A 352 7.81 -42.00 -13.21
C LEU A 352 8.80 -42.27 -12.06
N ASP A 353 9.94 -42.88 -12.34
CA ASP A 353 10.91 -43.35 -11.34
C ASP A 353 12.03 -42.35 -11.04
N VAL A 354 11.98 -41.10 -11.57
CA VAL A 354 12.93 -40.06 -11.15
C VAL A 354 12.53 -39.58 -9.77
N GLU A 355 13.23 -40.04 -8.74
CA GLU A 355 13.04 -39.57 -7.37
C GLU A 355 13.78 -38.26 -7.15
N ASP A 356 13.11 -37.30 -6.51
CA ASP A 356 13.76 -36.13 -5.98
C ASP A 356 14.63 -36.57 -4.78
N LEU A 357 15.87 -36.12 -4.75
CA LEU A 357 16.82 -36.46 -3.67
C LEU A 357 16.76 -35.35 -2.60
N ASP A 358 17.07 -35.72 -1.35
CA ASP A 358 17.24 -34.69 -0.31
C ASP A 358 18.48 -33.84 -0.61
N SER A 359 18.32 -32.54 -0.42
CA SER A 359 19.37 -31.55 -0.59
C SER A 359 20.10 -31.29 0.71
N ILE A 360 21.33 -30.77 0.64
CA ILE A 360 22.04 -30.29 1.83
C ILE A 360 21.25 -29.20 2.55
N LEU A 361 20.47 -28.40 1.84
CA LEU A 361 19.59 -27.40 2.44
C LEU A 361 18.49 -28.06 3.29
N ASP A 362 17.82 -29.08 2.75
CA ASP A 362 16.75 -29.79 3.46
C ASP A 362 17.30 -30.49 4.72
N ASP A 363 18.47 -31.13 4.61
CA ASP A 363 19.12 -31.76 5.75
C ASP A 363 19.53 -30.76 6.83
N CYS A 364 20.08 -29.59 6.45
CA CYS A 364 20.45 -28.54 7.40
C CYS A 364 19.22 -27.93 8.10
N LEU A 365 18.10 -27.74 7.37
CA LEU A 365 16.84 -27.30 7.94
C LEU A 365 16.26 -28.35 8.90
N ALA A 366 16.32 -29.63 8.54
CA ALA A 366 15.88 -30.73 9.40
C ALA A 366 16.70 -30.85 10.69
N LEU A 367 17.98 -30.53 10.64
CA LEU A 367 18.87 -30.45 11.81
C LEU A 367 18.63 -29.25 12.69
N GLY A 368 17.75 -28.31 12.29
CA GLY A 368 17.45 -27.09 13.03
C GLY A 368 18.61 -26.09 13.08
N MET A 369 19.43 -26.04 12.05
CA MET A 369 20.49 -25.03 11.94
C MET A 369 19.89 -23.61 11.96
N PRO A 370 20.58 -22.62 12.55
CA PRO A 370 20.12 -21.22 12.51
C PRO A 370 19.88 -20.78 11.08
N SER A 371 18.68 -20.25 10.83
CA SER A 371 18.27 -19.83 9.49
C SER A 371 17.78 -18.40 9.47
N ALA A 372 18.02 -17.70 8.36
CA ALA A 372 17.51 -16.36 8.09
C ALA A 372 16.98 -16.29 6.66
N TYR A 373 15.91 -15.53 6.46
CA TYR A 373 15.31 -15.36 5.15
C TYR A 373 15.65 -14.00 4.57
N LEU A 374 16.06 -13.98 3.27
CA LEU A 374 16.15 -12.78 2.47
C LEU A 374 14.74 -12.47 1.97
N ARG A 375 14.12 -11.43 2.54
CA ARG A 375 12.70 -11.13 2.28
C ARG A 375 12.46 -10.27 1.06
N TRP A 376 13.47 -9.58 0.55
CA TRP A 376 13.32 -8.60 -0.51
C TRP A 376 13.44 -9.22 -1.88
N HIS A 377 12.40 -9.02 -2.72
CA HIS A 377 12.43 -9.35 -4.12
C HIS A 377 12.66 -8.10 -4.97
N TYR A 378 13.71 -8.08 -5.77
CA TYR A 378 14.09 -6.93 -6.61
C TYR A 378 14.39 -7.32 -8.07
N ARG A 379 14.33 -8.60 -8.45
CA ARG A 379 14.57 -9.08 -9.81
C ARG A 379 13.52 -8.57 -10.78
N SER A 380 12.24 -8.71 -10.44
CA SER A 380 11.12 -8.33 -11.29
C SER A 380 10.95 -6.82 -11.32
N ARG A 381 10.89 -6.27 -12.53
CA ARG A 381 10.62 -4.84 -12.74
C ARG A 381 9.14 -4.49 -12.61
N HIS A 382 8.29 -5.51 -12.48
CA HIS A 382 6.86 -5.36 -12.26
C HIS A 382 6.39 -6.36 -11.21
N GLU A 383 5.62 -5.90 -10.24
CA GLU A 383 5.22 -6.71 -9.09
C GLU A 383 4.39 -7.94 -9.48
N SER A 384 3.54 -7.84 -10.52
CA SER A 384 2.71 -8.95 -10.98
C SER A 384 3.50 -10.20 -11.39
N LEU A 385 4.78 -10.05 -11.79
CA LEU A 385 5.62 -11.18 -12.20
C LEU A 385 6.00 -12.11 -11.04
N ILE A 386 5.96 -11.62 -9.81
CA ILE A 386 6.29 -12.42 -8.61
C ILE A 386 5.09 -12.60 -7.69
N ALA A 387 4.04 -11.81 -7.87
CA ALA A 387 2.88 -11.79 -6.98
C ALA A 387 2.23 -13.17 -6.83
N PHE A 388 2.05 -13.90 -7.93
CA PHE A 388 1.53 -15.27 -7.90
C PHE A 388 2.40 -16.20 -7.06
N SER A 389 3.71 -16.22 -7.31
CA SER A 389 4.66 -17.04 -6.55
C SER A 389 4.67 -16.67 -5.07
N ASN A 390 4.63 -15.37 -4.76
CA ASN A 390 4.62 -14.88 -3.38
C ASN A 390 3.39 -15.37 -2.62
N GLN A 391 2.21 -15.29 -3.23
CA GLN A 391 0.97 -15.75 -2.61
C GLN A 391 0.93 -17.27 -2.48
N GLU A 392 1.23 -18.01 -3.55
CA GLU A 392 0.99 -19.44 -3.62
C GLU A 392 2.08 -20.28 -2.91
N PHE A 393 3.35 -19.82 -2.96
CA PHE A 393 4.49 -20.63 -2.51
C PHE A 393 5.26 -20.03 -1.34
N TYR A 394 5.09 -18.72 -1.04
CA TYR A 394 5.86 -18.03 0.00
C TYR A 394 4.98 -17.34 1.04
N GLU A 395 3.67 -17.66 1.10
CA GLU A 395 2.73 -17.18 2.12
C GLU A 395 2.75 -15.64 2.26
N ASN A 396 2.90 -14.92 1.14
CA ASN A 396 3.06 -13.46 1.11
C ASN A 396 4.18 -12.91 2.02
N SER A 397 5.21 -13.73 2.28
CA SER A 397 6.33 -13.34 3.15
C SER A 397 7.39 -12.48 2.46
N MET A 398 7.44 -12.51 1.11
CA MET A 398 8.37 -11.67 0.36
C MET A 398 7.87 -10.22 0.30
N LEU A 399 8.80 -9.29 0.47
CA LEU A 399 8.59 -7.87 0.25
C LEU A 399 8.85 -7.55 -1.21
N THR A 400 7.79 -7.22 -1.93
CA THR A 400 7.81 -6.79 -3.32
C THR A 400 7.52 -5.30 -3.38
N PHE A 401 7.89 -4.66 -4.47
CA PHE A 401 7.72 -3.22 -4.64
C PHE A 401 6.79 -2.96 -5.83
N PRO A 402 5.76 -2.12 -5.65
CA PRO A 402 4.87 -1.76 -6.74
C PRO A 402 5.63 -1.04 -7.84
N SER A 403 5.20 -1.23 -9.08
CA SER A 403 5.75 -0.54 -10.24
C SER A 403 4.98 0.73 -10.52
N VAL A 404 5.61 1.71 -11.17
CA VAL A 404 4.93 2.94 -11.56
C VAL A 404 3.79 2.70 -12.57
N ASN A 405 3.87 1.60 -13.32
CA ASN A 405 2.86 1.12 -14.26
C ASN A 405 2.14 -0.15 -13.76
N ASP A 406 1.83 -0.22 -12.49
CA ASP A 406 1.27 -1.42 -11.83
C ASP A 406 -0.09 -1.87 -12.40
N ARG A 407 -0.77 -1.00 -13.14
CA ARG A 407 -2.02 -1.31 -13.84
C ARG A 407 -1.83 -2.10 -15.12
N GLU A 408 -0.64 -2.08 -15.69
CA GLU A 408 -0.29 -2.79 -16.90
C GLU A 408 -0.16 -4.29 -16.62
N ARG A 409 -0.74 -5.11 -17.49
CA ARG A 409 -0.66 -6.56 -17.35
C ARG A 409 0.66 -7.07 -17.91
N ARG A 410 1.58 -7.47 -17.04
CA ARG A 410 2.87 -8.02 -17.42
C ARG A 410 2.91 -9.55 -17.44
N VAL A 411 1.90 -10.22 -16.88
CA VAL A 411 1.65 -11.65 -17.06
C VAL A 411 0.39 -11.79 -17.89
N ARG A 412 0.51 -12.32 -19.12
CA ARG A 412 -0.58 -12.40 -20.07
C ARG A 412 -0.74 -13.80 -20.62
N LEU A 413 -1.98 -14.27 -20.73
CA LEU A 413 -2.31 -15.54 -21.37
C LEU A 413 -2.71 -15.32 -22.83
N ARG A 414 -2.02 -15.99 -23.74
CA ARG A 414 -2.35 -16.06 -25.17
C ARG A 414 -2.90 -17.43 -25.51
N LYS A 415 -4.20 -17.54 -25.66
CA LYS A 415 -4.86 -18.78 -26.05
C LYS A 415 -4.56 -19.05 -27.54
N ILE A 416 -4.07 -20.26 -27.80
CA ILE A 416 -3.74 -20.73 -29.16
C ILE A 416 -4.71 -21.84 -29.56
N ASP A 417 -5.27 -21.75 -30.75
CA ASP A 417 -6.07 -22.84 -31.31
C ASP A 417 -5.15 -23.97 -31.78
N GLY A 418 -5.04 -24.99 -30.96
CA GLY A 418 -4.14 -26.11 -31.19
C GLY A 418 -4.53 -27.32 -30.35
N PHE A 419 -3.88 -28.43 -30.57
CA PHE A 419 -4.06 -29.65 -29.78
C PHE A 419 -2.70 -30.24 -29.41
N PHE A 420 -2.67 -30.97 -28.30
CA PHE A 420 -1.50 -31.70 -27.85
C PHE A 420 -1.51 -33.13 -28.41
N ASP A 421 -0.50 -33.49 -29.21
CA ASP A 421 -0.37 -34.81 -29.79
C ASP A 421 0.23 -35.82 -28.75
N ARG A 422 -0.65 -36.32 -27.89
CA ARG A 422 -0.26 -37.11 -26.72
C ARG A 422 0.34 -38.45 -27.00
N GLY A 423 0.00 -39.09 -28.07
CA GLY A 423 0.34 -40.50 -28.35
C GLY A 423 1.55 -40.70 -29.22
N LYS A 424 2.10 -39.62 -29.83
CA LYS A 424 3.15 -39.69 -30.82
C LYS A 424 4.30 -38.73 -30.54
N THR A 425 4.13 -37.45 -30.94
CA THR A 425 5.21 -36.46 -30.90
C THR A 425 5.29 -35.71 -29.56
N ARG A 426 4.22 -35.68 -28.76
CA ARG A 426 4.12 -34.98 -27.47
C ARG A 426 4.38 -33.48 -27.59
N VAL A 427 3.93 -32.88 -28.65
CA VAL A 427 4.06 -31.46 -28.93
C VAL A 427 2.73 -30.77 -29.26
N ASN A 428 2.70 -29.45 -29.15
CA ASN A 428 1.69 -28.59 -29.67
C ASN A 428 2.31 -27.69 -30.74
N VAL A 429 2.17 -28.08 -32.01
CA VAL A 429 2.80 -27.41 -33.14
C VAL A 429 2.35 -25.97 -33.29
N ASN A 430 1.04 -25.68 -33.07
CA ASN A 430 0.51 -24.34 -33.23
C ASN A 430 1.05 -23.39 -32.14
N GLU A 431 1.26 -23.90 -30.94
CA GLU A 431 1.89 -23.15 -29.85
C GLU A 431 3.35 -22.81 -30.17
N ALA A 432 4.11 -23.80 -30.67
CA ALA A 432 5.49 -23.59 -31.10
C ALA A 432 5.60 -22.53 -32.21
N LYS A 433 4.73 -22.59 -33.24
CA LYS A 433 4.67 -21.59 -34.31
C LYS A 433 4.38 -20.18 -33.77
N ALA A 434 3.39 -20.05 -32.88
CA ALA A 434 3.02 -18.77 -32.31
C ALA A 434 4.15 -18.13 -31.47
N ILE A 435 4.97 -18.96 -30.81
CA ILE A 435 6.16 -18.52 -30.07
C ILE A 435 7.24 -18.02 -31.03
N VAL A 436 7.55 -18.77 -32.10
CA VAL A 436 8.54 -18.36 -33.11
C VAL A 436 8.09 -17.07 -33.81
N GLU A 437 6.81 -16.94 -34.14
CA GLU A 437 6.23 -15.70 -34.70
C GLU A 437 6.37 -14.52 -33.74
N GLU A 438 6.13 -14.70 -32.44
CA GLU A 438 6.31 -13.65 -31.44
C GLU A 438 7.77 -13.20 -31.33
N ILE A 439 8.72 -14.15 -31.38
CA ILE A 439 10.16 -13.85 -31.37
C ILE A 439 10.52 -13.03 -32.62
N LYS A 440 10.04 -13.42 -33.81
CA LYS A 440 10.27 -12.69 -35.07
C LYS A 440 9.70 -11.28 -35.04
N LYS A 441 8.47 -11.15 -34.51
CA LYS A 441 7.82 -9.84 -34.33
C LYS A 441 8.68 -8.92 -33.47
N ARG A 442 9.17 -9.40 -32.32
CA ARG A 442 10.04 -8.63 -31.41
C ARG A 442 11.38 -8.28 -32.02
N TYR A 443 11.94 -9.17 -32.85
CA TYR A 443 13.16 -8.89 -33.60
C TYR A 443 12.97 -7.74 -34.61
N GLN A 444 11.80 -7.66 -35.26
CA GLN A 444 11.48 -6.62 -36.25
C GLN A 444 11.25 -5.24 -35.64
N ASP A 445 10.74 -5.21 -34.40
CA ASP A 445 10.48 -3.96 -33.67
C ASP A 445 11.77 -3.42 -33.01
N PRO A 446 12.22 -2.19 -33.34
CA PRO A 446 13.46 -1.64 -32.81
C PRO A 446 13.49 -1.45 -31.27
N GLN A 447 12.34 -1.26 -30.64
CA GLN A 447 12.24 -1.10 -29.19
C GLN A 447 12.22 -2.46 -28.48
N LEU A 448 11.37 -3.39 -28.96
CA LEU A 448 11.25 -4.73 -28.38
C LEU A 448 12.51 -5.57 -28.61
N ARG A 449 13.23 -5.30 -29.68
CA ARG A 449 14.50 -5.96 -30.02
C ARG A 449 15.61 -5.79 -28.98
N LYS A 450 15.53 -4.75 -28.15
CA LYS A 450 16.52 -4.49 -27.09
C LYS A 450 16.36 -5.41 -25.88
N GLN A 451 15.19 -6.04 -25.76
CA GLN A 451 14.86 -6.90 -24.64
C GLN A 451 15.35 -8.33 -24.87
N THR A 452 15.89 -8.94 -23.86
CA THR A 452 16.35 -10.33 -23.89
C THR A 452 15.18 -11.30 -23.77
N ILE A 453 15.22 -12.43 -24.50
CA ILE A 453 14.11 -13.38 -24.60
C ILE A 453 14.55 -14.77 -24.13
N GLY A 454 13.70 -15.41 -23.31
CA GLY A 454 13.80 -16.81 -22.98
C GLY A 454 12.50 -17.55 -23.28
N VAL A 455 12.59 -18.75 -23.80
CA VAL A 455 11.45 -19.65 -23.97
C VAL A 455 11.52 -20.75 -22.94
N VAL A 456 10.42 -20.95 -22.20
CA VAL A 456 10.32 -22.02 -21.20
C VAL A 456 9.19 -22.97 -21.61
N THR A 457 9.48 -24.26 -21.68
CA THR A 457 8.54 -25.31 -22.10
C THR A 457 8.30 -26.32 -20.99
N PHE A 458 7.14 -26.97 -21.00
CA PHE A 458 6.82 -28.01 -20.02
C PHE A 458 7.57 -29.32 -20.27
N ASN A 459 7.94 -29.61 -21.51
CA ASN A 459 8.61 -30.88 -21.88
C ASN A 459 9.70 -30.68 -22.93
N ILE A 460 10.61 -31.65 -23.01
CA ILE A 460 11.75 -31.63 -23.91
C ILE A 460 11.30 -31.68 -25.37
N SER A 461 10.27 -32.47 -25.72
CA SER A 461 9.81 -32.60 -27.10
C SER A 461 9.33 -31.24 -27.68
N GLN A 462 8.65 -30.43 -26.87
CA GLN A 462 8.24 -29.08 -27.26
C GLN A 462 9.44 -28.14 -27.38
N GLN A 463 10.41 -28.27 -26.48
CA GLN A 463 11.68 -27.54 -26.54
C GLN A 463 12.37 -27.79 -27.87
N THR A 464 12.64 -29.08 -28.20
CA THR A 464 13.29 -29.46 -29.45
C THR A 464 12.56 -28.98 -30.68
N LEU A 465 11.20 -29.06 -30.68
CA LEU A 465 10.40 -28.54 -31.79
C LEU A 465 10.60 -27.04 -32.02
N ILE A 466 10.62 -26.26 -30.94
CA ILE A 466 10.85 -24.82 -31.03
C ILE A 466 12.28 -24.52 -31.49
N GLU A 467 13.27 -25.24 -30.96
CA GLU A 467 14.66 -25.12 -31.37
C GLU A 467 14.85 -25.44 -32.86
N ASP A 468 14.22 -26.52 -33.36
CA ASP A 468 14.24 -26.89 -34.79
C ASP A 468 13.64 -25.80 -35.68
N MET A 469 12.47 -25.25 -35.27
CA MET A 469 11.82 -24.16 -36.01
C MET A 469 12.68 -22.88 -36.01
N LEU A 470 13.30 -22.53 -34.89
CA LEU A 470 14.22 -21.39 -34.83
C LEU A 470 15.45 -21.61 -35.70
N GLN A 471 15.98 -22.84 -35.74
CA GLN A 471 17.12 -23.19 -36.56
C GLN A 471 16.80 -23.03 -38.08
N GLU A 472 15.59 -23.40 -38.48
CA GLU A 472 15.11 -23.15 -39.85
C GLU A 472 15.07 -21.65 -40.21
N GLU A 473 14.62 -20.82 -39.28
CA GLU A 473 14.56 -19.34 -39.44
C GLU A 473 15.98 -18.73 -39.43
N TYR A 474 16.89 -19.22 -38.61
CA TYR A 474 18.30 -18.77 -38.59
C TYR A 474 19.03 -19.05 -39.93
N GLN A 475 18.70 -20.15 -40.59
CA GLN A 475 19.26 -20.46 -41.93
C GLN A 475 18.77 -19.47 -42.98
N GLN A 476 17.61 -18.84 -42.81
CA GLN A 476 17.04 -17.91 -43.77
C GLN A 476 17.47 -16.45 -43.50
N ASP A 477 17.73 -16.09 -42.21
CA ASP A 477 18.13 -14.74 -41.81
C ASP A 477 19.34 -14.76 -40.88
N VAL A 478 20.53 -14.51 -41.42
CA VAL A 478 21.81 -14.47 -40.69
C VAL A 478 21.83 -13.34 -39.64
N LYS A 479 21.11 -12.23 -39.87
CA LYS A 479 21.06 -11.14 -38.88
C LYS A 479 20.19 -11.52 -37.70
N PHE A 480 19.12 -12.26 -37.94
CA PHE A 480 18.29 -12.83 -36.89
C PHE A 480 19.08 -13.84 -36.03
N ASP A 481 19.83 -14.72 -36.68
CA ASP A 481 20.73 -15.65 -35.98
C ASP A 481 21.75 -14.92 -35.09
N GLN A 482 22.43 -13.91 -35.66
CA GLN A 482 23.38 -13.11 -34.88
C GLN A 482 22.72 -12.41 -33.69
N TRP A 483 21.55 -11.84 -33.86
CA TRP A 483 20.82 -11.20 -32.77
C TRP A 483 20.43 -12.20 -31.68
N ALA A 484 19.93 -13.36 -32.06
CA ALA A 484 19.45 -14.35 -31.12
C ALA A 484 20.60 -15.03 -30.32
N ASN A 485 21.75 -15.26 -30.95
CA ASN A 485 22.81 -16.09 -30.42
C ASN A 485 24.08 -15.36 -29.97
N THR A 486 24.14 -14.00 -30.16
CA THR A 486 25.29 -13.21 -29.72
C THR A 486 24.97 -12.38 -28.50
N GLY A 487 25.93 -12.23 -27.58
CA GLY A 487 25.81 -11.45 -26.35
C GLY A 487 25.83 -12.32 -25.09
N GLU A 488 25.91 -11.67 -23.95
CA GLU A 488 25.94 -12.34 -22.64
C GLU A 488 24.62 -13.04 -22.30
N GLU A 489 23.50 -12.47 -22.76
CA GLU A 489 22.13 -12.96 -22.54
C GLU A 489 21.46 -13.38 -23.86
N SER A 490 22.06 -14.33 -24.59
CA SER A 490 21.46 -14.88 -25.82
C SER A 490 20.08 -15.50 -25.57
N LEU A 491 19.28 -15.60 -26.66
CA LEU A 491 18.00 -16.32 -26.61
C LEU A 491 18.23 -17.76 -26.18
N PHE A 492 17.40 -18.25 -25.25
CA PHE A 492 17.42 -19.65 -24.87
C PHE A 492 16.04 -20.30 -25.03
N VAL A 493 16.03 -21.60 -25.29
CA VAL A 493 14.85 -22.46 -25.20
C VAL A 493 15.17 -23.55 -24.20
N LYS A 494 14.43 -23.60 -23.06
CA LYS A 494 14.68 -24.55 -21.97
C LYS A 494 13.37 -25.15 -21.47
N ASN A 495 13.47 -26.36 -20.90
CA ASN A 495 12.32 -26.96 -20.23
C ASN A 495 12.31 -26.65 -18.73
N LEU A 496 11.23 -27.07 -18.03
CA LEU A 496 11.03 -26.81 -16.59
C LEU A 496 12.21 -27.34 -15.74
N GLU A 497 12.89 -28.41 -16.14
CA GLU A 497 13.97 -29.01 -15.34
C GLU A 497 15.30 -28.25 -15.48
N ASN A 498 15.49 -27.47 -16.56
CA ASN A 498 16.77 -26.86 -16.91
C ASN A 498 16.76 -25.32 -16.81
N VAL A 499 15.64 -24.70 -16.46
CA VAL A 499 15.50 -23.23 -16.46
C VAL A 499 15.96 -22.56 -15.17
N GLN A 500 16.26 -23.33 -14.12
CA GLN A 500 16.71 -22.75 -12.85
C GLN A 500 18.05 -22.03 -13.01
N GLY A 501 18.19 -20.84 -12.43
CA GLY A 501 19.36 -19.98 -12.56
C GLY A 501 19.31 -19.00 -13.73
N ASP A 502 18.50 -19.26 -14.75
CA ASP A 502 18.35 -18.35 -15.90
C ASP A 502 17.25 -17.31 -15.68
N GLU A 503 17.39 -16.17 -16.33
CA GLU A 503 16.40 -15.11 -16.36
C GLU A 503 16.52 -14.29 -17.64
N ARG A 504 15.43 -13.70 -18.13
CA ARG A 504 15.41 -12.77 -19.27
C ARG A 504 14.38 -11.67 -19.03
N ASP A 505 14.47 -10.60 -19.79
CA ASP A 505 13.47 -9.55 -19.74
C ASP A 505 12.08 -10.11 -20.08
N ILE A 506 12.02 -10.93 -21.11
CA ILE A 506 10.79 -11.55 -21.60
C ILE A 506 10.87 -13.06 -21.47
N ILE A 507 9.84 -13.67 -20.89
CA ILE A 507 9.68 -15.13 -20.90
C ILE A 507 8.44 -15.49 -21.72
N LEU A 508 8.65 -16.30 -22.76
CA LEU A 508 7.61 -16.95 -23.55
C LEU A 508 7.40 -18.35 -22.97
N PHE A 509 6.27 -18.56 -22.31
CA PHE A 509 6.02 -19.78 -21.57
C PHE A 509 5.08 -20.70 -22.36
N SER A 510 5.59 -21.81 -22.86
CA SER A 510 4.84 -22.82 -23.61
C SER A 510 4.34 -23.92 -22.69
N VAL A 511 3.02 -23.97 -22.48
CA VAL A 511 2.41 -25.03 -21.65
C VAL A 511 2.46 -26.38 -22.42
N ALA A 512 2.38 -26.36 -23.74
CA ALA A 512 2.33 -27.51 -24.64
C ALA A 512 1.12 -28.43 -24.44
N PHE A 513 0.86 -28.82 -23.17
CA PHE A 513 -0.26 -29.68 -22.82
C PHE A 513 -1.61 -29.00 -23.10
N GLY A 514 -2.56 -29.83 -23.50
CA GLY A 514 -3.90 -29.37 -23.83
C GLY A 514 -4.83 -30.51 -24.25
N PRO A 515 -6.01 -30.18 -24.78
CA PRO A 515 -6.90 -31.17 -25.39
C PRO A 515 -6.21 -31.87 -26.56
N ASN A 516 -6.48 -33.15 -26.74
CA ASN A 516 -6.06 -33.88 -27.95
C ASN A 516 -6.93 -33.48 -29.16
N ALA A 517 -6.64 -34.01 -30.34
CA ALA A 517 -7.39 -33.77 -31.57
C ALA A 517 -8.90 -34.10 -31.46
N GLU A 518 -9.29 -34.93 -30.50
CA GLU A 518 -10.69 -35.28 -30.19
C GLU A 518 -11.34 -34.37 -29.13
N GLY A 519 -10.62 -33.34 -28.64
CA GLY A 519 -11.07 -32.43 -27.57
C GLY A 519 -11.02 -33.02 -26.16
N LYS A 520 -10.40 -34.18 -25.95
CA LYS A 520 -10.28 -34.81 -24.63
C LYS A 520 -9.09 -34.25 -23.85
N MET A 521 -9.38 -33.76 -22.64
CA MET A 521 -8.36 -33.23 -21.72
C MET A 521 -7.79 -34.33 -20.83
N SER A 522 -6.47 -34.35 -20.69
CA SER A 522 -5.75 -35.17 -19.72
C SER A 522 -5.17 -34.30 -18.61
N LEU A 523 -5.19 -34.79 -17.37
CA LEU A 523 -4.62 -34.13 -16.22
C LEU A 523 -3.19 -34.62 -15.89
N ASN A 524 -2.56 -35.34 -16.81
CA ASN A 524 -1.14 -35.71 -16.68
C ASN A 524 -0.28 -34.63 -17.34
N PHE A 525 0.35 -33.80 -16.54
CA PHE A 525 1.26 -32.72 -16.91
C PHE A 525 2.73 -33.09 -16.58
N GLY A 526 3.03 -34.36 -16.67
CA GLY A 526 4.41 -34.85 -16.44
C GLY A 526 4.92 -34.56 -15.03
N PRO A 527 6.06 -33.86 -14.89
CA PRO A 527 6.68 -33.62 -13.58
C PRO A 527 5.79 -32.89 -12.57
N LEU A 528 4.82 -32.07 -13.01
CA LEU A 528 3.92 -31.35 -12.10
C LEU A 528 2.99 -32.26 -11.31
N ASN A 529 2.71 -33.46 -11.78
CA ASN A 529 1.87 -34.43 -11.08
C ASN A 529 2.58 -35.11 -9.90
N LYS A 530 3.94 -35.01 -9.83
CA LYS A 530 4.71 -35.59 -8.74
C LYS A 530 4.62 -34.80 -7.45
N ASN A 531 5.00 -35.44 -6.34
CA ASN A 531 5.19 -34.71 -5.08
C ASN A 531 6.32 -33.68 -5.27
N GLY A 532 6.12 -32.44 -4.81
CA GLY A 532 7.09 -31.35 -5.07
C GLY A 532 7.07 -30.79 -6.50
N GLY A 533 6.22 -31.30 -7.40
CA GLY A 533 6.16 -30.84 -8.80
C GLY A 533 5.84 -29.35 -8.95
N TRP A 534 5.13 -28.77 -8.00
CA TRP A 534 4.85 -27.33 -7.92
C TRP A 534 6.12 -26.46 -7.84
N LYS A 535 7.22 -26.97 -7.29
CA LYS A 535 8.50 -26.24 -7.22
C LYS A 535 9.04 -25.90 -8.62
N ARG A 536 8.81 -26.79 -9.60
CA ARG A 536 9.17 -26.57 -11.00
C ARG A 536 8.40 -25.41 -11.62
N LEU A 537 7.10 -25.37 -11.34
CA LEU A 537 6.26 -24.26 -11.78
C LEU A 537 6.71 -22.94 -11.12
N ASN A 538 6.96 -22.95 -9.81
CA ASN A 538 7.44 -21.77 -9.08
C ASN A 538 8.72 -21.20 -9.70
N VAL A 539 9.69 -22.06 -10.01
CA VAL A 539 10.94 -21.64 -10.69
C VAL A 539 10.62 -21.00 -12.04
N ALA A 540 9.80 -21.65 -12.87
CA ALA A 540 9.53 -21.20 -14.23
C ALA A 540 8.78 -19.86 -14.29
N VAL A 541 7.75 -19.68 -13.44
CA VAL A 541 6.92 -18.46 -13.44
C VAL A 541 7.62 -17.25 -12.82
N SER A 542 8.76 -17.44 -12.17
CA SER A 542 9.57 -16.36 -11.57
C SER A 542 10.81 -15.97 -12.40
N ARG A 543 10.91 -16.39 -13.68
CA ARG A 543 12.10 -16.15 -14.53
C ARG A 543 12.05 -14.85 -15.33
N ALA A 544 10.88 -14.23 -15.47
CA ALA A 544 10.72 -12.98 -16.21
C ALA A 544 11.14 -11.77 -15.37
N ARG A 545 11.91 -10.85 -15.98
CA ARG A 545 12.23 -9.55 -15.38
C ARG A 545 11.22 -8.46 -15.71
N SER A 546 10.64 -8.50 -16.91
CA SER A 546 9.75 -7.43 -17.40
C SER A 546 8.39 -7.91 -17.88
N GLU A 547 8.30 -9.06 -18.55
CA GLU A 547 7.04 -9.57 -19.11
C GLU A 547 7.06 -11.09 -19.23
N MET A 548 5.88 -11.71 -19.00
CA MET A 548 5.65 -13.12 -19.27
C MET A 548 4.42 -13.30 -20.14
N ILE A 549 4.58 -14.04 -21.25
CA ILE A 549 3.47 -14.40 -22.13
C ILE A 549 3.30 -15.93 -22.10
N VAL A 550 2.15 -16.36 -21.62
CA VAL A 550 1.80 -17.77 -21.48
C VAL A 550 1.04 -18.23 -22.71
N PHE A 551 1.66 -19.07 -23.51
CA PHE A 551 1.04 -19.70 -24.69
C PHE A 551 0.43 -21.02 -24.29
N THR A 552 -0.85 -21.20 -24.57
CA THR A 552 -1.56 -22.43 -24.20
C THR A 552 -2.78 -22.68 -25.05
N SER A 553 -3.11 -23.94 -25.29
CA SER A 553 -4.35 -24.36 -25.93
C SER A 553 -5.49 -24.68 -24.95
N MET A 554 -5.21 -24.59 -23.63
CA MET A 554 -6.21 -24.84 -22.58
C MET A 554 -6.47 -23.58 -21.74
N THR A 555 -7.58 -23.60 -21.00
CA THR A 555 -7.95 -22.59 -20.02
C THR A 555 -8.06 -23.20 -18.62
N ALA A 556 -8.02 -22.39 -17.58
CA ALA A 556 -8.03 -22.84 -16.18
C ALA A 556 -9.24 -23.74 -15.85
N ASP A 557 -10.40 -23.44 -16.41
CA ASP A 557 -11.67 -24.18 -16.23
C ASP A 557 -11.62 -25.62 -16.79
N MET A 558 -10.73 -25.91 -17.72
CA MET A 558 -10.55 -27.25 -18.26
C MET A 558 -9.82 -28.19 -17.26
N ILE A 559 -9.19 -27.65 -16.21
CA ILE A 559 -8.49 -28.42 -15.20
C ILE A 559 -9.44 -28.74 -14.03
N ASN A 560 -9.93 -29.97 -13.99
CA ASN A 560 -10.85 -30.42 -12.95
C ASN A 560 -10.10 -31.02 -11.74
N LEU A 561 -9.95 -30.22 -10.68
CA LEU A 561 -9.24 -30.62 -9.44
C LEU A 561 -9.90 -31.79 -8.69
N LYS A 562 -11.16 -32.10 -8.94
CA LYS A 562 -11.82 -33.28 -8.33
C LYS A 562 -11.19 -34.59 -8.81
N ARG A 563 -10.43 -34.58 -9.90
CA ARG A 563 -9.78 -35.75 -10.52
C ARG A 563 -8.29 -35.88 -10.19
N THR A 564 -7.71 -34.94 -9.48
CA THR A 564 -6.29 -34.95 -9.09
C THR A 564 -6.10 -34.32 -7.71
N LYS A 565 -5.10 -34.79 -6.97
CA LYS A 565 -4.65 -34.21 -5.69
C LYS A 565 -3.24 -33.62 -5.78
N ALA A 566 -2.70 -33.55 -6.99
CA ALA A 566 -1.35 -33.04 -7.19
C ALA A 566 -1.32 -31.50 -7.03
N LYS A 567 -0.61 -31.01 -6.02
CA LYS A 567 -0.45 -29.56 -5.74
C LYS A 567 0.10 -28.80 -6.96
N GLY A 568 0.98 -29.41 -7.76
CA GLY A 568 1.51 -28.77 -8.96
C GLY A 568 0.45 -28.55 -10.06
N VAL A 569 -0.58 -29.40 -10.13
CA VAL A 569 -1.70 -29.23 -11.08
C VAL A 569 -2.68 -28.17 -10.60
N GLU A 570 -2.90 -28.09 -9.30
CA GLU A 570 -3.69 -27.01 -8.67
C GLU A 570 -3.01 -25.66 -8.92
N ALA A 571 -1.74 -25.54 -8.60
CA ALA A 571 -0.97 -24.32 -8.83
C ALA A 571 -0.93 -23.90 -10.32
N LEU A 572 -0.86 -24.87 -11.26
CA LEU A 572 -0.95 -24.56 -12.69
C LEU A 572 -2.32 -23.97 -13.06
N ARG A 573 -3.42 -24.53 -12.55
CA ARG A 573 -4.77 -23.97 -12.79
C ARG A 573 -4.84 -22.53 -12.31
N ASP A 574 -4.39 -22.28 -11.09
CA ASP A 574 -4.47 -20.98 -10.45
C ASP A 574 -3.56 -19.95 -11.15
N PHE A 575 -2.38 -20.41 -11.65
CA PHE A 575 -1.53 -19.58 -12.49
C PHE A 575 -2.15 -19.22 -13.83
N LEU A 576 -2.81 -20.17 -14.51
CA LEU A 576 -3.52 -19.88 -15.76
C LEU A 576 -4.70 -18.91 -15.54
N GLU A 577 -5.43 -19.07 -14.43
CA GLU A 577 -6.49 -18.14 -14.05
C GLU A 577 -5.93 -16.73 -13.78
N PHE A 578 -4.83 -16.63 -13.06
CA PHE A 578 -4.13 -15.37 -12.83
C PHE A 578 -3.64 -14.74 -14.14
N ALA A 579 -3.00 -15.50 -15.02
CA ALA A 579 -2.51 -15.00 -16.31
C ALA A 579 -3.66 -14.53 -17.24
N GLN A 580 -4.85 -15.14 -17.10
CA GLN A 580 -6.03 -14.75 -17.85
C GLN A 580 -6.71 -13.51 -17.29
N LYS A 581 -6.88 -13.43 -15.96
CA LYS A 581 -7.62 -12.34 -15.29
C LYS A 581 -6.74 -11.14 -14.97
N GLY A 582 -5.44 -11.34 -14.75
CA GLY A 582 -4.48 -10.31 -14.32
C GLY A 582 -4.64 -9.87 -12.86
N GLN A 583 -5.50 -10.54 -12.09
CA GLN A 583 -5.74 -10.23 -10.69
C GLN A 583 -5.64 -11.50 -9.86
N LEU A 584 -4.90 -11.43 -8.78
CA LEU A 584 -4.94 -12.43 -7.73
C LEU A 584 -6.26 -12.27 -6.95
N GLN A 585 -6.85 -13.39 -6.52
CA GLN A 585 -7.92 -13.31 -5.55
C GLN A 585 -7.31 -12.77 -4.25
N SER A 586 -7.50 -11.48 -3.99
CA SER A 586 -7.13 -10.91 -2.71
C SER A 586 -8.05 -11.50 -1.66
N GLU A 587 -7.54 -12.29 -0.73
CA GLU A 587 -8.13 -12.33 0.59
C GLU A 587 -8.13 -10.88 1.07
N ASN A 588 -9.32 -10.34 1.33
CA ASN A 588 -9.48 -9.04 1.96
C ASN A 588 -8.77 -9.10 3.32
N ILE A 589 -7.49 -8.79 3.33
CA ILE A 589 -6.83 -8.40 4.56
C ILE A 589 -7.43 -7.03 4.86
N GLU A 590 -8.50 -7.03 5.65
CA GLU A 590 -8.94 -5.86 6.38
C GLU A 590 -7.79 -5.44 7.32
N GLU A 591 -6.75 -4.87 6.75
CA GLU A 591 -5.77 -4.14 7.54
C GLU A 591 -6.53 -2.99 8.22
N ASN A 592 -6.33 -2.85 9.52
CA ASN A 592 -6.83 -1.76 10.34
C ASN A 592 -6.56 -0.41 9.65
N MET A 593 -7.47 0.01 8.78
CA MET A 593 -7.42 1.32 8.10
C MET A 593 -7.71 2.47 9.06
N GLU A 594 -8.17 2.18 10.28
CA GLU A 594 -8.64 3.19 11.22
C GLU A 594 -7.53 4.16 11.70
N GLU A 595 -6.28 3.73 11.78
CA GLU A 595 -5.19 4.60 12.28
C GLU A 595 -4.61 5.58 11.23
N ARG A 596 -4.77 5.29 9.93
CA ARG A 596 -4.22 6.14 8.84
C ARG A 596 -5.20 7.20 8.35
N GLN A 597 -6.47 7.15 8.74
CA GLN A 597 -7.57 7.89 8.13
C GLN A 597 -7.39 9.42 8.15
N GLY A 598 -6.89 9.99 9.23
CA GLY A 598 -6.91 11.45 9.39
C GLY A 598 -6.01 12.24 8.42
N ILE A 599 -4.72 11.88 8.27
CA ILE A 599 -3.78 12.58 7.37
C ILE A 599 -4.10 12.22 5.93
N MET A 600 -4.29 10.93 5.64
CA MET A 600 -4.60 10.44 4.29
C MET A 600 -5.89 11.04 3.74
N GLU A 601 -6.96 11.15 4.56
CA GLU A 601 -8.23 11.74 4.14
C GLU A 601 -8.06 13.20 3.69
N HIS A 602 -7.31 14.00 4.44
CA HIS A 602 -7.06 15.40 4.08
C HIS A 602 -6.25 15.52 2.79
N ILE A 603 -5.23 14.66 2.62
CA ILE A 603 -4.44 14.63 1.38
C ILE A 603 -5.34 14.23 0.21
N CYS A 604 -6.12 13.16 0.35
CA CYS A 604 -7.04 12.67 -0.67
C CYS A 604 -8.12 13.70 -1.03
N GLN A 605 -8.67 14.40 -0.04
CA GLN A 605 -9.62 15.48 -0.28
C GLN A 605 -8.97 16.61 -1.08
N THR A 606 -7.78 17.05 -0.70
CA THR A 606 -7.04 18.11 -1.42
C THR A 606 -6.72 17.70 -2.85
N LEU A 607 -6.29 16.44 -3.08
CA LEU A 607 -6.05 15.92 -4.42
C LEU A 607 -7.32 15.96 -5.29
N ASN A 608 -8.47 15.57 -4.73
CA ASN A 608 -9.76 15.65 -5.42
C ASN A 608 -10.15 17.10 -5.76
N GLU A 609 -9.96 18.04 -4.82
CA GLU A 609 -10.25 19.47 -5.02
C GLU A 609 -9.43 20.07 -6.18
N HIS A 610 -8.20 19.56 -6.39
CA HIS A 610 -7.33 19.96 -7.50
C HIS A 610 -7.46 19.09 -8.75
N GLY A 611 -8.41 18.14 -8.76
CA GLY A 611 -8.72 17.31 -9.92
C GLY A 611 -7.73 16.17 -10.20
N TYR A 612 -6.89 15.80 -9.23
CA TYR A 612 -6.00 14.66 -9.33
C TYR A 612 -6.72 13.35 -8.98
N LYS A 613 -6.60 12.35 -9.85
CA LYS A 613 -7.00 10.97 -9.55
C LYS A 613 -5.89 10.28 -8.76
N TYR A 614 -6.25 9.43 -7.82
CA TYR A 614 -5.28 8.71 -6.99
C TYR A 614 -5.77 7.30 -6.63
N GLN A 615 -4.85 6.48 -6.19
CA GLN A 615 -5.12 5.17 -5.59
C GLN A 615 -4.40 5.08 -4.24
N ILE A 616 -5.06 4.44 -3.25
CA ILE A 616 -4.53 4.29 -1.89
C ILE A 616 -3.93 2.90 -1.75
N SER A 617 -2.86 2.78 -0.95
CA SER A 617 -2.23 1.51 -0.57
C SER A 617 -1.82 0.65 -1.77
N VAL A 618 -1.07 1.25 -2.73
CA VAL A 618 -0.61 0.57 -3.94
C VAL A 618 0.51 -0.41 -3.61
N GLY A 619 0.36 -1.65 -4.03
CA GLY A 619 1.27 -2.78 -3.84
C GLY A 619 0.56 -4.06 -3.38
N HIS A 620 1.13 -5.22 -3.71
CA HIS A 620 0.56 -6.54 -3.40
C HIS A 620 1.18 -7.20 -2.16
N SER A 621 2.32 -6.70 -1.69
CA SER A 621 3.00 -7.19 -0.48
C SER A 621 2.71 -6.34 0.76
N LYS A 622 3.42 -6.61 1.85
CA LYS A 622 3.38 -5.77 3.06
C LYS A 622 3.95 -4.37 2.84
N PHE A 623 4.81 -4.20 1.83
CA PHE A 623 5.29 -2.88 1.43
C PHE A 623 4.29 -2.27 0.45
N LYS A 624 3.79 -1.09 0.77
CA LYS A 624 2.82 -0.35 -0.06
C LYS A 624 3.21 1.12 -0.12
N ILE A 625 2.87 1.76 -1.24
CA ILE A 625 2.88 3.21 -1.35
C ILE A 625 1.55 3.72 -0.79
N ASP A 626 1.59 4.64 0.16
CA ASP A 626 0.39 5.09 0.87
C ASP A 626 -0.64 5.73 -0.07
N ILE A 627 -0.22 6.65 -0.95
CA ILE A 627 -1.06 7.26 -1.97
C ILE A 627 -0.26 7.36 -3.27
N ALA A 628 -0.79 6.83 -4.35
CA ALA A 628 -0.24 6.96 -5.70
C ALA A 628 -1.12 7.87 -6.55
N VAL A 629 -0.58 8.99 -7.01
CA VAL A 629 -1.29 9.95 -7.85
C VAL A 629 -1.14 9.53 -9.32
N MET A 630 -2.25 9.44 -10.04
CA MET A 630 -2.29 8.99 -11.42
C MET A 630 -1.73 10.03 -12.38
N ASN A 631 -1.08 9.56 -13.44
CA ASN A 631 -0.68 10.42 -14.53
C ASN A 631 -1.92 10.82 -15.37
N PRO A 632 -2.25 12.12 -15.49
CA PRO A 632 -3.45 12.55 -16.22
C PRO A 632 -3.37 12.29 -17.74
N TYR A 633 -2.18 12.07 -18.28
CA TYR A 633 -1.93 11.84 -19.70
C TYR A 633 -1.74 10.35 -20.04
N ASN A 634 -1.43 9.51 -19.04
CA ASN A 634 -1.32 8.07 -19.18
C ASN A 634 -1.97 7.39 -17.97
N GLU A 635 -3.19 6.89 -18.12
CA GLU A 635 -3.94 6.27 -17.02
C GLU A 635 -3.33 4.94 -16.52
N GLU A 636 -2.38 4.36 -17.23
CA GLU A 636 -1.69 3.13 -16.82
C GLU A 636 -0.51 3.40 -15.88
N GLU A 637 -0.10 4.67 -15.74
CA GLU A 637 1.06 5.07 -14.94
C GLU A 637 0.68 6.01 -13.80
N TYR A 638 1.50 5.97 -12.76
CA TYR A 638 1.43 6.94 -11.66
C TYR A 638 2.44 8.07 -11.88
N LEU A 639 2.03 9.30 -11.52
CA LEU A 639 2.84 10.50 -11.62
C LEU A 639 3.75 10.68 -10.41
N LEU A 640 3.25 10.34 -9.22
CA LEU A 640 3.95 10.55 -7.94
C LEU A 640 3.45 9.55 -6.90
N GLY A 641 4.36 9.00 -6.11
CA GLY A 641 4.04 8.25 -4.89
C GLY A 641 4.20 9.13 -3.66
N VAL A 642 3.15 9.27 -2.85
CA VAL A 642 3.20 9.94 -1.55
C VAL A 642 3.37 8.89 -0.47
N MET A 643 4.38 9.06 0.37
CA MET A 643 4.68 8.17 1.49
C MET A 643 4.67 8.95 2.80
N LEU A 644 4.07 8.35 3.82
CA LEU A 644 4.02 8.87 5.18
C LEU A 644 5.03 8.14 6.07
N ASP A 645 5.39 8.74 7.20
CA ASP A 645 6.26 8.14 8.21
C ASP A 645 5.46 7.29 9.25
N GLY A 646 4.43 6.58 8.75
CA GLY A 646 3.53 5.74 9.52
C GLY A 646 4.12 4.39 9.96
N GLU A 647 3.24 3.39 10.13
CA GLU A 647 3.58 2.03 10.59
C GLU A 647 4.62 1.36 9.67
N SER A 648 4.42 1.41 8.35
CA SER A 648 5.34 0.83 7.36
C SER A 648 6.75 1.41 7.44
N TYR A 649 6.86 2.72 7.74
CA TYR A 649 8.13 3.40 7.94
C TYR A 649 8.85 2.89 9.20
N ARG A 650 8.10 2.66 10.28
CA ARG A 650 8.62 2.19 11.59
C ARG A 650 8.99 0.71 11.60
N GLN A 651 8.30 -0.11 10.81
CA GLN A 651 8.58 -1.56 10.71
C GLN A 651 9.90 -1.89 10.01
N SER A 652 10.49 -0.96 9.27
CA SER A 652 11.80 -1.16 8.67
C SER A 652 12.90 -1.22 9.75
N SER A 653 13.67 -2.30 9.76
CA SER A 653 14.60 -2.65 10.83
C SER A 653 15.76 -1.66 11.00
N ASN A 654 16.17 -0.99 9.92
CA ASN A 654 17.28 -0.06 9.95
C ASN A 654 17.12 1.09 8.94
N THR A 655 17.89 2.15 9.15
CA THR A 655 17.86 3.36 8.31
C THR A 655 18.35 3.09 6.89
N LYS A 656 19.34 2.22 6.71
CA LYS A 656 19.87 1.88 5.38
C LYS A 656 18.80 1.22 4.51
N ASP A 657 18.07 0.25 5.04
CA ASP A 657 16.97 -0.39 4.31
C ASP A 657 15.90 0.62 3.92
N ARG A 658 15.48 1.45 4.87
CA ARG A 658 14.38 2.39 4.69
C ARG A 658 14.71 3.56 3.75
N GLU A 659 15.86 4.19 3.95
CA GLU A 659 16.17 5.43 3.27
C GLU A 659 17.08 5.25 2.04
N VAL A 660 17.88 4.18 2.00
CA VAL A 660 18.76 3.90 0.88
C VAL A 660 18.16 2.84 -0.02
N ALA A 661 17.97 1.62 0.48
CA ALA A 661 17.63 0.48 -0.35
C ALA A 661 16.19 0.56 -0.92
N GLN A 662 15.17 0.80 -0.08
CA GLN A 662 13.77 0.92 -0.55
C GLN A 662 13.61 2.05 -1.57
N ILE A 663 14.15 3.23 -1.25
CA ILE A 663 14.03 4.39 -2.15
C ILE A 663 14.80 4.15 -3.45
N SER A 664 15.95 3.48 -3.41
CA SER A 664 16.71 3.12 -4.61
C SER A 664 15.94 2.15 -5.51
N VAL A 665 15.31 1.12 -4.92
CA VAL A 665 14.48 0.17 -5.68
C VAL A 665 13.28 0.88 -6.32
N LEU A 666 12.55 1.71 -5.56
CA LEU A 666 11.41 2.45 -6.09
C LEU A 666 11.81 3.38 -7.24
N LYS A 667 12.93 4.09 -7.09
CA LYS A 667 13.47 4.93 -8.18
C LYS A 667 13.86 4.10 -9.40
N GLY A 668 14.47 2.93 -9.19
CA GLY A 668 14.79 1.97 -10.26
C GLY A 668 13.55 1.44 -10.98
N LEU A 669 12.40 1.39 -10.31
CA LEU A 669 11.08 1.04 -10.86
C LEU A 669 10.32 2.24 -11.47
N GLY A 670 10.96 3.41 -11.53
CA GLY A 670 10.41 4.63 -12.15
C GLY A 670 9.63 5.54 -11.20
N TRP A 671 9.55 5.23 -9.91
CA TRP A 671 8.82 6.06 -8.96
C TRP A 671 9.55 7.36 -8.63
N ASP A 672 8.81 8.44 -8.68
CA ASP A 672 9.10 9.65 -7.94
C ASP A 672 8.37 9.60 -6.60
N ILE A 673 9.08 9.79 -5.51
CA ILE A 673 8.53 9.67 -4.15
C ILE A 673 8.56 11.02 -3.45
N TYR A 674 7.40 11.44 -2.96
CA TYR A 674 7.22 12.59 -2.08
C TYR A 674 6.90 12.11 -0.66
N ARG A 675 7.71 12.48 0.31
CA ARG A 675 7.50 12.09 1.70
C ARG A 675 6.93 13.25 2.50
N ILE A 676 5.86 12.98 3.22
CA ILE A 676 5.27 13.90 4.19
C ILE A 676 5.61 13.39 5.58
N TRP A 677 6.29 14.24 6.34
CA TRP A 677 6.60 13.95 7.73
C TRP A 677 5.43 14.34 8.63
N THR A 678 5.02 13.45 9.52
CA THR A 678 3.92 13.69 10.46
C THR A 678 4.16 14.94 11.31
N MET A 679 5.41 15.23 11.67
CA MET A 679 5.78 16.42 12.44
C MET A 679 5.56 17.71 11.64
N ASP A 680 5.98 17.78 10.39
CA ASP A 680 5.76 18.95 9.52
C ASP A 680 4.25 19.14 9.26
N TRP A 681 3.50 18.04 9.14
CA TRP A 681 2.04 18.06 9.02
C TRP A 681 1.36 18.68 10.24
N TRP A 682 1.78 18.31 11.44
CA TRP A 682 1.22 18.87 12.68
C TRP A 682 1.62 20.33 12.90
N ASP A 683 2.80 20.74 12.43
CA ASP A 683 3.23 22.14 12.45
C ASP A 683 2.37 23.00 11.52
N ASN A 684 2.24 22.61 10.24
CA ASN A 684 1.46 23.37 9.27
C ASN A 684 0.98 22.52 8.08
N LYS A 685 -0.19 21.90 8.24
CA LYS A 685 -0.80 21.05 7.20
C LYS A 685 -1.06 21.77 5.87
N GLU A 686 -1.46 23.04 5.91
CA GLU A 686 -1.77 23.81 4.70
C GLU A 686 -0.52 24.08 3.87
N LYS A 687 0.57 24.35 4.53
CA LYS A 687 1.88 24.53 3.88
C LYS A 687 2.37 23.23 3.23
N GLU A 688 2.19 22.10 3.90
CA GLU A 688 2.62 20.79 3.35
C GLU A 688 1.74 20.37 2.18
N LEU A 689 0.42 20.59 2.26
CA LEU A 689 -0.48 20.35 1.14
C LEU A 689 -0.14 21.24 -0.06
N LYS A 690 0.14 22.52 0.17
CA LYS A 690 0.55 23.44 -0.90
C LYS A 690 1.82 22.98 -1.60
N LYS A 691 2.85 22.57 -0.84
CA LYS A 691 4.10 22.01 -1.41
C LYS A 691 3.84 20.75 -2.25
N LEU A 692 2.94 19.88 -1.78
CA LEU A 692 2.58 18.66 -2.51
C LEU A 692 1.93 19.03 -3.85
N ILE A 693 0.99 19.96 -3.86
CA ILE A 693 0.31 20.40 -5.09
C ILE A 693 1.29 21.07 -6.05
N GLU A 694 2.14 21.97 -5.56
CA GLU A 694 3.19 22.59 -6.38
C GLU A 694 4.12 21.54 -7.03
N CYS A 695 4.48 20.50 -6.28
CA CYS A 695 5.28 19.39 -6.80
C CYS A 695 4.51 18.61 -7.90
N LEU A 696 3.23 18.34 -7.69
CA LEU A 696 2.39 17.63 -8.64
C LEU A 696 2.16 18.44 -9.93
N ASP A 697 1.91 19.75 -9.82
CA ASP A 697 1.72 20.62 -10.98
C ASP A 697 2.98 20.68 -11.85
N HIS A 698 4.15 20.79 -11.24
CA HIS A 698 5.44 20.76 -11.95
C HIS A 698 5.67 19.42 -12.68
N LYS A 699 5.31 18.28 -12.02
CA LYS A 699 5.44 16.97 -12.65
C LYS A 699 4.43 16.74 -13.75
N LYS A 700 3.24 17.27 -13.61
CA LYS A 700 2.20 17.25 -14.64
C LYS A 700 2.65 18.00 -15.89
N GLU A 701 3.28 19.17 -15.75
CA GLU A 701 3.87 19.90 -16.86
C GLU A 701 4.96 19.09 -17.56
N ALA A 702 5.86 18.47 -16.78
CA ALA A 702 6.91 17.61 -17.34
C ALA A 702 6.36 16.39 -18.09
N ALA A 703 5.31 15.76 -17.57
CA ALA A 703 4.63 14.64 -18.21
C ALA A 703 3.95 15.05 -19.52
N TYR A 704 3.35 16.25 -19.57
CA TYR A 704 2.78 16.81 -20.78
C TYR A 704 3.83 16.98 -21.89
N ASP A 705 5.00 17.54 -21.54
CA ASP A 705 6.10 17.74 -22.49
C ASP A 705 6.63 16.42 -23.08
N VAL A 706 6.57 15.32 -22.33
CA VAL A 706 6.97 13.99 -22.81
C VAL A 706 5.93 13.46 -23.79
N CYS A 707 4.63 13.47 -23.43
CA CYS A 707 3.56 13.01 -24.30
C CYS A 707 3.50 13.81 -25.63
N ALA A 708 3.65 15.12 -25.55
CA ALA A 708 3.65 15.97 -26.74
C ALA A 708 4.83 15.67 -27.70
N LYS A 709 5.97 15.24 -27.19
CA LYS A 709 7.12 14.81 -28.00
C LYS A 709 6.91 13.43 -28.63
N GLU A 710 6.24 12.52 -27.94
CA GLU A 710 5.92 11.19 -28.45
C GLU A 710 4.88 11.27 -29.56
N GLU A 711 3.86 12.11 -29.43
CA GLU A 711 2.88 12.35 -30.49
C GLU A 711 3.53 12.89 -31.78
N VAL A 712 4.45 13.86 -31.65
CA VAL A 712 5.18 14.42 -32.82
C VAL A 712 6.07 13.36 -33.46
N SER A 713 6.71 12.49 -32.69
CA SER A 713 7.57 11.41 -33.23
C SER A 713 6.77 10.31 -33.91
N THR A 714 5.54 10.05 -33.47
CA THR A 714 4.61 9.08 -34.12
C THR A 714 4.04 9.65 -35.42
N GLU A 715 3.65 10.92 -35.45
CA GLU A 715 3.19 11.58 -36.66
C GLU A 715 4.30 11.68 -37.73
N GLU A 716 5.55 11.95 -37.34
CA GLU A 716 6.69 11.93 -38.26
C GLU A 716 6.99 10.53 -38.80
N SER A 717 6.79 9.47 -38.01
CA SER A 717 6.99 8.08 -38.45
C SER A 717 5.86 7.61 -39.38
N GLU A 718 4.62 7.96 -39.15
CA GLU A 718 3.48 7.68 -40.04
C GLU A 718 3.62 8.44 -41.38
N TYR A 719 4.12 9.69 -41.35
CA TYR A 719 4.39 10.46 -42.58
C TYR A 719 5.51 9.87 -43.45
N ILE A 720 6.47 9.18 -42.83
CA ILE A 720 7.57 8.50 -43.53
C ILE A 720 7.11 7.16 -44.11
N GLU A 721 6.23 6.42 -43.43
CA GLU A 721 5.63 5.18 -43.95
C GLU A 721 4.66 5.44 -45.13
N ASP A 722 3.89 6.52 -45.09
CA ASP A 722 3.01 6.92 -46.20
C ASP A 722 3.77 7.44 -47.45
N MET A 723 5.06 7.79 -47.34
CA MET A 723 5.92 8.24 -48.42
C MET A 723 6.82 7.13 -49.03
N GLN A 724 6.84 5.93 -48.46
CA GLN A 724 7.54 4.75 -48.98
C GLN A 724 6.56 3.78 -49.65
#